data_f19e8979a558d38b7363448be3d62d20
#
_entry.id   f19e8979a558d38b7363448be3d62d20
#
_cell.length_a   1.000
_cell.length_b   1.000
_cell.length_c   1.000
_cell.angle_alpha   90.00
_cell.angle_beta   90.00
_cell.angle_gamma   90.00
#
_symmetry.space_group_name_H-M   'P 1'
#
loop_
_entity.id
_entity.type
_entity.pdbx_description
1 polymer ?
#
loop_
_entity_poly.entity_id
_entity_poly.type
_entity_poly.pdbx_seq_one_letter_code
_entity_poly.pdbx_strand_id
1 'polypeptide(L)'
;MNDILFGNSNRPVIKKLSNRYFKAGKSRNIIAIIAIALTTILFTTIFTLGSGLIDTVHDQNIRKQGGDGQAVLNYISDEVFDNIKGNEMIEQIAYTKAVSYHINNPGLEKWRADMWFMDDTALKFARYEPTTGHRPEAENEIMADTKTLDALGIPAEIGATVTLDYQIKGISYSKNFVLCGFWETDSLSNIGRLIVSKAFVDNNSELLTYTYPEDNDYSGVVAAYVMFHGNGAIESKLHQLLAETGYTCDTMGGSPSDDNYVIARVSPAYQGNNFLENPALLISGIVGILLIMITGYLIIYNIFQISVIQDIQSYGQLKTLGTTKRQIKKLISKQAMLLSFIGIPFGLLIGFFVGRALVPFLMNGTVYASDAGVKVTANPIIFIGAALFALVTVIISVNKPAKIAGSVSPIEAIRYTENDATAFQGKKTSNKKSIHGAKIHRMALSNLGRNKKRTILVIISMTLSLVLFNTVFTLASGFDVEKYVEKFVNKDFIISTADYFNFKFGNSDSKNDLSTSFIEAVKQNPAFDEGGELYTTKILEEAFSVENGVTSNYNKDAEGNPLVQLYGADDFLLNSMDVIEGTIDWEALKSGNYVLYALTADDNGNIIDDPNIHVGDTLHFNHVQMNGLSSSIDNNFDCKVMAKVLINENTDTIRSTGFAKFYMPTDVFLPLCEQPHLVSFPFNVVDGMEADMEEFLSSYVEDIEPSMNYDSKQTYINSFNDLTSLIITIGGALSIIIGLIGITNFVNSVLTSIITRRKELAMLQSIGMTGKQLKKMLSFEGLY
;
A
#
# COMPACT_ATOMS: atom_id res chain seq x y z
N MET A 1 47.17 13.20 38.76
CA MET A 1 48.48 13.80 38.46
C MET A 1 49.39 12.79 37.73
N ASN A 2 49.12 12.35 36.49
CA ASN A 2 49.99 11.45 35.70
C ASN A 2 49.65 11.43 34.21
N ASP A 3 48.87 12.37 33.69
CA ASP A 3 48.52 12.44 32.26
C ASP A 3 49.35 13.42 31.44
N ILE A 4 50.30 14.12 32.06
CA ILE A 4 51.07 15.22 31.45
C ILE A 4 52.37 14.74 30.81
N LEU A 5 52.93 13.60 31.23
CA LEU A 5 54.25 13.14 30.79
C LEU A 5 54.29 12.23 29.57
N PHE A 6 53.15 11.76 29.05
CA PHE A 6 53.11 10.83 27.88
C PHE A 6 52.14 11.26 26.81
N GLY A 7 52.31 12.44 26.27
CA GLY A 7 51.59 12.95 25.09
C GLY A 7 51.88 12.23 23.78
N ASN A 8 52.62 11.15 23.79
CA ASN A 8 52.97 10.37 22.60
C ASN A 8 51.91 9.31 22.35
N SER A 9 51.02 9.55 21.40
CA SER A 9 49.87 8.69 21.08
C SER A 9 50.24 7.30 20.50
N ASN A 10 51.50 7.01 20.27
CA ASN A 10 52.07 5.77 19.70
C ASN A 10 51.16 5.05 18.65
N ARG A 11 50.53 5.85 17.77
CA ARG A 11 49.58 5.37 16.75
C ARG A 11 50.13 4.25 15.86
N PRO A 12 51.44 4.29 15.42
CA PRO A 12 52.03 3.21 14.62
C PRO A 12 52.10 1.88 15.38
N VAL A 13 52.48 1.93 16.65
CA VAL A 13 52.59 0.73 17.51
C VAL A 13 51.23 0.09 17.74
N ILE A 14 50.19 0.89 18.02
CA ILE A 14 48.82 0.39 18.18
C ILE A 14 48.34 -0.22 16.85
N LYS A 15 48.66 0.37 15.70
CA LYS A 15 48.34 -0.17 14.38
C LYS A 15 48.99 -1.52 14.14
N LYS A 16 50.26 -1.64 14.41
CA LYS A 16 51.05 -2.88 14.24
C LYS A 16 50.58 -3.99 15.20
N LEU A 17 50.28 -3.62 16.42
CA LEU A 17 49.76 -4.53 17.46
C LEU A 17 48.33 -5.04 17.09
N SER A 18 47.45 -4.14 16.69
CA SER A 18 46.09 -4.49 16.22
C SER A 18 46.13 -5.51 15.07
N ASN A 19 47.00 -5.30 14.06
CA ASN A 19 47.14 -6.21 12.93
C ASN A 19 47.69 -7.59 13.35
N ARG A 20 48.63 -7.64 14.33
CA ARG A 20 49.11 -8.92 14.86
C ARG A 20 48.04 -9.69 15.61
N TYR A 21 47.28 -9.03 16.48
CA TYR A 21 46.13 -9.63 17.18
C TYR A 21 45.04 -10.11 16.21
N PHE A 22 44.79 -9.35 15.12
CA PHE A 22 43.89 -9.76 14.06
C PHE A 22 44.35 -11.05 13.39
N LYS A 23 45.65 -11.18 13.05
CA LYS A 23 46.19 -12.39 12.42
C LYS A 23 46.20 -13.60 13.36
N ALA A 24 46.39 -13.40 14.66
CA ALA A 24 46.46 -14.49 15.66
C ALA A 24 45.08 -15.08 16.00
N GLY A 25 44.02 -14.26 15.94
CA GLY A 25 42.67 -14.64 16.36
C GLY A 25 41.72 -15.13 15.26
N LYS A 26 42.17 -15.95 14.29
CA LYS A 26 41.40 -16.32 13.07
C LYS A 26 39.95 -16.79 13.36
N SER A 27 39.75 -17.80 14.20
CA SER A 27 38.42 -18.37 14.51
C SER A 27 37.48 -17.34 15.14
N ARG A 28 37.97 -16.53 16.06
CA ARG A 28 37.23 -15.44 16.70
C ARG A 28 36.84 -14.35 15.72
N ASN A 29 37.77 -13.98 14.85
CA ASN A 29 37.54 -12.93 13.84
C ASN A 29 36.48 -13.36 12.83
N ILE A 30 36.46 -14.62 12.41
CA ILE A 30 35.42 -15.18 11.53
C ILE A 30 34.04 -15.00 12.17
N ILE A 31 33.88 -15.38 13.45
CA ILE A 31 32.60 -15.23 14.18
C ILE A 31 32.20 -13.77 14.25
N ALA A 32 33.12 -12.85 14.52
CA ALA A 32 32.84 -11.41 14.58
C ALA A 32 32.51 -10.84 13.19
N ILE A 33 33.17 -11.26 12.12
CA ILE A 33 32.87 -10.87 10.74
C ILE A 33 31.45 -11.35 10.35
N ILE A 34 31.13 -12.62 10.65
CA ILE A 34 29.80 -13.18 10.38
C ILE A 34 28.71 -12.37 11.09
N ALA A 35 28.92 -12.02 12.36
CA ALA A 35 27.93 -11.25 13.11
C ALA A 35 27.74 -9.83 12.56
N ILE A 36 28.84 -9.16 12.20
CA ILE A 36 28.77 -7.84 11.57
C ILE A 36 28.09 -7.95 10.20
N ALA A 37 28.43 -8.97 9.41
CA ALA A 37 27.81 -9.23 8.13
C ALA A 37 26.31 -9.51 8.25
N LEU A 38 25.88 -10.39 9.19
CA LEU A 38 24.47 -10.68 9.43
C LEU A 38 23.67 -9.42 9.84
N THR A 39 24.26 -8.60 10.72
CA THR A 39 23.65 -7.34 11.11
C THR A 39 23.52 -6.38 9.92
N THR A 40 24.55 -6.33 9.06
CA THR A 40 24.54 -5.50 7.85
C THR A 40 23.59 -6.05 6.80
N ILE A 41 23.50 -7.39 6.63
CA ILE A 41 22.49 -8.05 5.77
C ILE A 41 21.09 -7.59 6.19
N LEU A 42 20.77 -7.66 7.48
CA LEU A 42 19.48 -7.24 7.99
C LEU A 42 19.14 -5.79 7.59
N PHE A 43 20.06 -4.84 7.86
CA PHE A 43 19.83 -3.44 7.52
C PHE A 43 19.70 -3.23 6.01
N THR A 44 20.59 -3.83 5.21
CA THR A 44 20.57 -3.68 3.76
C THR A 44 19.31 -4.28 3.16
N THR A 45 18.90 -5.48 3.61
CA THR A 45 17.68 -6.13 3.14
C THR A 45 16.46 -5.25 3.44
N ILE A 46 16.33 -4.74 4.67
CA ILE A 46 15.19 -3.88 5.06
C ILE A 46 15.17 -2.58 4.26
N PHE A 47 16.31 -1.91 4.10
CA PHE A 47 16.35 -0.68 3.31
C PHE A 47 16.10 -0.93 1.82
N THR A 48 16.58 -2.05 1.26
CA THR A 48 16.30 -2.44 -0.13
C THR A 48 14.83 -2.80 -0.32
N LEU A 49 14.24 -3.56 0.60
CA LEU A 49 12.79 -3.87 0.57
C LEU A 49 11.96 -2.60 0.69
N GLY A 50 12.25 -1.75 1.69
CA GLY A 50 11.51 -0.52 1.90
C GLY A 50 11.58 0.43 0.69
N SER A 51 12.78 0.63 0.12
CA SER A 51 12.93 1.44 -1.09
C SER A 51 12.23 0.80 -2.29
N GLY A 52 12.40 -0.52 -2.49
CA GLY A 52 11.76 -1.22 -3.61
C GLY A 52 10.23 -1.17 -3.55
N LEU A 53 9.64 -1.26 -2.36
CA LEU A 53 8.20 -1.11 -2.16
C LEU A 53 7.74 0.33 -2.44
N ILE A 54 8.44 1.33 -1.89
CA ILE A 54 8.11 2.74 -2.12
C ILE A 54 8.20 3.07 -3.62
N ASP A 55 9.30 2.67 -4.28
CA ASP A 55 9.50 2.90 -5.70
C ASP A 55 8.41 2.21 -6.54
N THR A 56 7.99 0.99 -6.17
CA THR A 56 6.94 0.24 -6.87
C THR A 56 5.57 0.88 -6.69
N VAL A 57 5.17 1.23 -5.46
CA VAL A 57 3.90 1.91 -5.18
C VAL A 57 3.84 3.27 -5.88
N HIS A 58 4.94 4.02 -5.86
CA HIS A 58 5.05 5.29 -6.57
C HIS A 58 4.87 5.12 -8.09
N ASP A 59 5.58 4.18 -8.70
CA ASP A 59 5.47 3.87 -10.13
C ASP A 59 4.05 3.48 -10.54
N GLN A 60 3.39 2.69 -9.71
CA GLN A 60 2.00 2.27 -9.95
C GLN A 60 0.99 3.40 -9.83
N ASN A 61 1.16 4.26 -8.83
CA ASN A 61 0.31 5.44 -8.70
C ASN A 61 0.44 6.36 -9.92
N ILE A 62 1.65 6.52 -10.47
CA ILE A 62 1.87 7.24 -11.73
C ILE A 62 1.09 6.59 -12.88
N ARG A 63 1.18 5.27 -13.04
CA ARG A 63 0.50 4.51 -14.10
C ARG A 63 -1.02 4.59 -13.98
N LYS A 64 -1.55 4.39 -12.77
CA LYS A 64 -3.01 4.47 -12.51
C LYS A 64 -3.60 5.85 -12.78
N GLN A 65 -2.80 6.91 -12.66
CA GLN A 65 -3.25 8.28 -12.87
C GLN A 65 -3.05 8.79 -14.29
N GLY A 66 -2.41 8.00 -15.14
CA GLY A 66 -2.17 8.35 -16.54
C GLY A 66 -1.12 9.44 -16.76
N GLY A 67 -0.22 9.69 -15.77
CA GLY A 67 0.88 10.61 -15.99
C GLY A 67 1.77 10.90 -14.79
N ASP A 68 3.04 11.19 -15.06
CA ASP A 68 4.10 11.47 -14.07
C ASP A 68 4.16 12.97 -13.72
N GLY A 69 3.01 13.59 -13.41
CA GLY A 69 2.95 14.97 -12.92
C GLY A 69 2.94 15.01 -11.39
N GLN A 70 3.68 15.95 -10.79
CA GLN A 70 3.63 16.19 -9.33
C GLN A 70 2.30 16.83 -8.92
N ALA A 71 1.75 17.66 -9.77
CA ALA A 71 0.42 18.24 -9.64
C ALA A 71 -0.34 18.13 -10.95
N VAL A 72 -1.66 18.07 -10.87
CA VAL A 72 -2.55 18.07 -12.02
C VAL A 72 -3.61 19.15 -11.88
N LEU A 73 -3.83 19.89 -12.96
CA LEU A 73 -4.96 20.79 -13.14
C LEU A 73 -5.90 20.15 -14.14
N ASN A 74 -7.12 19.81 -13.72
CA ASN A 74 -8.11 19.15 -14.54
C ASN A 74 -9.18 20.14 -15.01
N TYR A 75 -9.76 19.86 -16.17
CA TYR A 75 -10.91 20.57 -16.72
C TYR A 75 -10.70 22.09 -16.81
N ILE A 76 -9.50 22.50 -17.22
CA ILE A 76 -9.15 23.90 -17.42
C ILE A 76 -9.32 24.31 -18.91
N SER A 77 -9.37 25.60 -19.16
CA SER A 77 -9.33 26.15 -20.53
C SER A 77 -7.90 26.27 -21.06
N ASP A 78 -7.77 26.47 -22.38
CA ASP A 78 -6.49 26.80 -23.01
C ASP A 78 -5.89 28.12 -22.46
N GLU A 79 -6.73 29.08 -22.09
CA GLU A 79 -6.31 30.36 -21.49
C GLU A 79 -5.65 30.15 -20.13
N VAL A 80 -6.24 29.31 -19.26
CA VAL A 80 -5.66 28.97 -17.96
C VAL A 80 -4.32 28.27 -18.14
N PHE A 81 -4.23 27.34 -19.09
CA PHE A 81 -2.97 26.67 -19.40
C PHE A 81 -1.89 27.64 -19.86
N ASP A 82 -2.23 28.55 -20.76
CA ASP A 82 -1.31 29.54 -21.31
C ASP A 82 -0.79 30.51 -20.24
N ASN A 83 -1.63 30.87 -19.26
CA ASN A 83 -1.26 31.73 -18.14
C ASN A 83 -0.27 31.01 -17.15
N ILE A 84 -0.37 29.72 -17.04
CA ILE A 84 0.43 28.91 -16.07
C ILE A 84 1.75 28.45 -16.67
N LYS A 85 1.77 28.02 -17.94
CA LYS A 85 2.89 27.29 -18.56
C LYS A 85 4.25 28.00 -18.51
N GLY A 86 4.26 29.32 -18.39
CA GLY A 86 5.49 30.15 -18.38
C GLY A 86 6.04 30.43 -16.99
N ASN A 87 5.47 29.89 -15.92
CA ASN A 87 5.94 30.17 -14.57
C ASN A 87 7.28 29.51 -14.25
N GLU A 88 8.20 30.28 -13.64
CA GLU A 88 9.59 29.84 -13.34
C GLU A 88 9.68 28.66 -12.36
N MET A 89 8.63 28.34 -11.61
CA MET A 89 8.62 27.18 -10.70
C MET A 89 8.47 25.85 -11.43
N ILE A 90 8.00 25.89 -12.68
CA ILE A 90 7.71 24.72 -13.49
C ILE A 90 8.97 24.24 -14.20
N GLU A 91 9.36 22.99 -13.96
CA GLU A 91 10.42 22.32 -14.69
C GLU A 91 9.93 21.76 -16.03
N GLN A 92 8.78 21.10 -16.02
CA GLN A 92 8.09 20.57 -17.20
C GLN A 92 6.58 20.67 -16.98
N ILE A 93 5.86 20.91 -18.05
CA ILE A 93 4.40 20.86 -18.07
C ILE A 93 3.93 20.08 -19.29
N ALA A 94 2.97 19.20 -19.07
CA ALA A 94 2.34 18.41 -20.11
C ALA A 94 0.95 18.98 -20.44
N TYR A 95 0.63 18.99 -21.72
CA TYR A 95 -0.66 19.46 -22.24
C TYR A 95 -1.45 18.29 -22.81
N THR A 96 -2.67 18.11 -22.33
CA THR A 96 -3.64 17.16 -22.92
C THR A 96 -4.95 17.86 -23.18
N LYS A 97 -5.60 17.56 -24.30
CA LYS A 97 -6.92 18.11 -24.65
C LYS A 97 -7.89 16.99 -24.96
N ALA A 98 -9.00 16.94 -24.24
CA ALA A 98 -10.03 15.94 -24.46
C ALA A 98 -10.77 16.23 -25.77
N VAL A 99 -10.97 15.18 -26.56
CA VAL A 99 -11.77 15.24 -27.78
C VAL A 99 -13.14 14.64 -27.53
N SER A 100 -13.18 13.41 -27.00
CA SER A 100 -14.42 12.73 -26.66
C SER A 100 -14.22 11.71 -25.55
N TYR A 101 -15.15 11.69 -24.62
CA TYR A 101 -15.28 10.68 -23.59
C TYR A 101 -16.31 9.60 -23.95
N HIS A 102 -17.07 9.79 -25.03
CA HIS A 102 -18.12 8.90 -25.49
C HIS A 102 -17.75 8.30 -26.84
N ILE A 103 -17.14 7.11 -26.81
CA ILE A 103 -16.86 6.28 -27.97
C ILE A 103 -17.90 5.16 -28.00
N ASN A 104 -18.76 5.15 -29.01
CA ASN A 104 -19.94 4.28 -29.08
C ASN A 104 -19.71 3.02 -29.92
N ASN A 105 -18.48 2.65 -30.19
CA ASN A 105 -18.16 1.47 -30.97
C ASN A 105 -18.54 0.18 -30.21
N PRO A 106 -19.14 -0.81 -30.85
CA PRO A 106 -19.30 -2.14 -30.26
C PRO A 106 -17.94 -2.70 -29.80
N GLY A 107 -17.93 -3.42 -28.67
CA GLY A 107 -16.72 -3.97 -28.08
C GLY A 107 -16.03 -3.07 -27.06
N LEU A 108 -16.33 -1.76 -27.02
CA LEU A 108 -15.83 -0.84 -25.99
C LEU A 108 -16.72 -0.77 -24.74
N GLU A 109 -17.76 -1.56 -24.64
CA GLU A 109 -18.65 -1.62 -23.48
C GLU A 109 -17.92 -2.15 -22.22
N LYS A 110 -17.05 -3.16 -22.39
CA LYS A 110 -16.22 -3.71 -21.29
C LYS A 110 -14.88 -2.98 -21.12
N TRP A 111 -14.38 -2.38 -22.17
CA TRP A 111 -13.13 -1.66 -22.21
C TRP A 111 -13.33 -0.24 -22.71
N ARG A 112 -13.79 0.64 -21.84
CA ARG A 112 -13.99 2.05 -22.19
C ARG A 112 -12.72 2.66 -22.75
N ALA A 113 -12.85 3.45 -23.81
CA ALA A 113 -11.77 4.23 -24.39
C ALA A 113 -12.17 5.70 -24.51
N ASP A 114 -11.21 6.60 -24.27
CA ASP A 114 -11.38 8.03 -24.46
C ASP A 114 -10.46 8.55 -25.57
N MET A 115 -10.91 9.57 -26.30
CA MET A 115 -10.16 10.21 -27.39
C MET A 115 -9.53 11.51 -26.90
N TRP A 116 -8.22 11.64 -27.05
CA TRP A 116 -7.44 12.78 -26.58
C TRP A 116 -6.39 13.22 -27.59
N PHE A 117 -6.03 14.51 -27.53
CA PHE A 117 -4.74 14.99 -28.00
C PHE A 117 -3.79 15.09 -26.81
N MET A 118 -2.54 14.66 -27.00
CA MET A 118 -1.47 14.72 -25.98
C MET A 118 -0.20 15.26 -26.64
N ASP A 119 0.45 16.24 -25.99
CA ASP A 119 1.75 16.72 -26.43
C ASP A 119 2.88 15.73 -26.12
N ASP A 120 4.10 16.04 -26.59
CA ASP A 120 5.27 15.16 -26.39
C ASP A 120 5.58 14.92 -24.92
N THR A 121 5.36 15.90 -24.07
CA THR A 121 5.58 15.78 -22.62
C THR A 121 4.52 14.90 -21.99
N ALA A 122 3.26 15.05 -22.40
CA ALA A 122 2.15 14.24 -21.91
C ALA A 122 2.30 12.77 -22.30
N LEU A 123 2.69 12.47 -23.54
CA LEU A 123 2.95 11.11 -23.99
C LEU A 123 4.07 10.43 -23.18
N LYS A 124 5.14 11.17 -22.85
CA LYS A 124 6.22 10.66 -21.99
C LYS A 124 5.77 10.43 -20.55
N PHE A 125 5.03 11.37 -19.98
CA PHE A 125 4.52 11.28 -18.62
C PHE A 125 3.56 10.10 -18.48
N ALA A 126 2.65 9.92 -19.43
CA ALA A 126 1.68 8.83 -19.48
C ALA A 126 2.30 7.49 -19.91
N ARG A 127 3.53 7.50 -20.46
CA ARG A 127 4.20 6.31 -21.06
C ARG A 127 3.43 5.74 -22.25
N TYR A 128 2.75 6.61 -23.02
CA TYR A 128 2.02 6.26 -24.23
C TYR A 128 2.84 6.52 -25.50
N GLU A 129 4.17 6.54 -25.38
CA GLU A 129 5.02 6.61 -26.57
C GLU A 129 4.84 5.34 -27.41
N PRO A 130 4.69 5.46 -28.76
CA PRO A 130 4.47 4.30 -29.60
C PRO A 130 5.63 3.32 -29.53
N THR A 131 5.34 2.06 -29.26
CA THR A 131 6.32 0.96 -29.38
C THR A 131 6.51 0.53 -30.83
N THR A 132 5.50 0.79 -31.67
CA THR A 132 5.51 0.51 -33.10
C THR A 132 4.85 1.68 -33.83
N GLY A 133 5.44 2.11 -34.96
CA GLY A 133 4.95 3.23 -35.74
C GLY A 133 5.46 4.57 -35.25
N HIS A 134 4.66 5.61 -35.44
CA HIS A 134 4.97 6.99 -35.10
C HIS A 134 3.76 7.69 -34.44
N ARG A 135 3.98 8.90 -33.92
CA ARG A 135 2.92 9.75 -33.34
C ARG A 135 2.03 10.31 -34.44
N PRO A 136 0.73 10.55 -34.18
CA PRO A 136 -0.18 11.13 -35.17
C PRO A 136 0.24 12.54 -35.56
N GLU A 137 0.41 12.79 -36.87
CA GLU A 137 0.75 14.09 -37.45
C GLU A 137 -0.38 14.60 -38.36
N ALA A 138 -0.91 13.72 -39.24
CA ALA A 138 -2.00 14.08 -40.14
C ALA A 138 -3.37 14.04 -39.42
N GLU A 139 -4.35 14.78 -39.93
CA GLU A 139 -5.70 14.88 -39.35
C GLU A 139 -6.43 13.54 -39.22
N ASN A 140 -6.15 12.61 -40.13
CA ASN A 140 -6.78 11.29 -40.15
C ASN A 140 -5.92 10.20 -39.47
N GLU A 141 -4.82 10.54 -38.84
CA GLU A 141 -3.98 9.61 -38.10
C GLU A 141 -4.41 9.46 -36.66
N ILE A 142 -4.34 8.23 -36.16
CA ILE A 142 -4.63 7.91 -34.77
C ILE A 142 -3.62 6.90 -34.23
N MET A 143 -3.40 6.97 -32.93
CA MET A 143 -2.58 6.03 -32.17
C MET A 143 -3.42 5.47 -31.02
N ALA A 144 -3.27 4.18 -30.69
CA ALA A 144 -4.06 3.51 -29.66
C ALA A 144 -3.23 2.47 -28.88
N ASP A 145 -3.72 2.07 -27.73
CA ASP A 145 -3.19 0.92 -27.00
C ASP A 145 -3.73 -0.40 -27.58
N THR A 146 -2.94 -1.48 -27.40
CA THR A 146 -3.24 -2.81 -28.00
C THR A 146 -4.58 -3.39 -27.56
N LYS A 147 -4.98 -3.21 -26.29
CA LYS A 147 -6.26 -3.72 -25.79
C LYS A 147 -7.46 -2.97 -26.36
N THR A 148 -7.32 -1.67 -26.59
CA THR A 148 -8.36 -0.88 -27.28
C THR A 148 -8.52 -1.34 -28.74
N LEU A 149 -7.41 -1.63 -29.43
CA LEU A 149 -7.48 -2.19 -30.78
C LEU A 149 -8.14 -3.57 -30.81
N ASP A 150 -7.80 -4.43 -29.86
CA ASP A 150 -8.39 -5.77 -29.73
C ASP A 150 -9.89 -5.68 -29.44
N ALA A 151 -10.31 -4.82 -28.52
CA ALA A 151 -11.71 -4.56 -28.20
C ALA A 151 -12.52 -4.03 -29.41
N LEU A 152 -11.86 -3.26 -30.28
CA LEU A 152 -12.46 -2.79 -31.55
C LEU A 152 -12.42 -3.84 -32.66
N GLY A 153 -11.79 -4.99 -32.46
CA GLY A 153 -11.57 -6.01 -33.48
C GLY A 153 -10.61 -5.58 -34.59
N ILE A 154 -9.68 -4.64 -34.30
CA ILE A 154 -8.77 -4.07 -35.28
C ILE A 154 -7.38 -4.66 -35.07
N PRO A 155 -6.73 -5.19 -36.12
CA PRO A 155 -5.37 -5.70 -35.98
C PRO A 155 -4.39 -4.59 -35.63
N ALA A 156 -3.44 -4.87 -34.72
CA ALA A 156 -2.36 -3.94 -34.34
C ALA A 156 -1.30 -3.88 -35.45
N GLU A 157 -1.69 -3.37 -36.65
CA GLU A 157 -0.85 -3.22 -37.83
C GLU A 157 -0.89 -1.78 -38.33
N ILE A 158 0.27 -1.19 -38.60
CA ILE A 158 0.35 0.19 -39.11
C ILE A 158 -0.35 0.29 -40.46
N GLY A 159 -1.22 1.29 -40.60
CA GLY A 159 -2.05 1.50 -41.80
C GLY A 159 -3.44 0.85 -41.71
N ALA A 160 -3.75 0.12 -40.64
CA ALA A 160 -5.10 -0.40 -40.40
C ALA A 160 -6.11 0.75 -40.31
N THR A 161 -7.31 0.55 -40.83
CA THR A 161 -8.39 1.53 -40.72
C THR A 161 -9.11 1.37 -39.39
N VAL A 162 -9.18 2.46 -38.62
CA VAL A 162 -9.88 2.56 -37.33
C VAL A 162 -11.13 3.42 -37.53
N THR A 163 -12.30 2.78 -37.63
CA THR A 163 -13.59 3.52 -37.69
C THR A 163 -14.06 3.79 -36.28
N LEU A 164 -14.24 5.05 -35.92
CA LEU A 164 -14.71 5.46 -34.61
C LEU A 164 -16.06 6.19 -34.70
N ASP A 165 -16.99 5.72 -33.89
CA ASP A 165 -18.27 6.35 -33.63
C ASP A 165 -18.19 7.07 -32.27
N TYR A 166 -18.13 8.39 -32.28
CA TYR A 166 -17.89 9.19 -31.07
C TYR A 166 -18.82 10.40 -30.97
N GLN A 167 -18.92 10.99 -29.81
CA GLN A 167 -19.72 12.18 -29.59
C GLN A 167 -18.86 13.34 -29.12
N ILE A 168 -19.16 14.54 -29.64
CA ILE A 168 -18.65 15.83 -29.15
C ILE A 168 -19.88 16.70 -28.86
N LYS A 169 -20.01 17.17 -27.62
CA LYS A 169 -21.14 17.98 -27.14
C LYS A 169 -22.50 17.39 -27.53
N GLY A 170 -22.67 16.08 -27.28
CA GLY A 170 -23.90 15.36 -27.59
C GLY A 170 -24.17 15.06 -29.06
N ILE A 171 -23.35 15.58 -30.00
CA ILE A 171 -23.48 15.32 -31.41
C ILE A 171 -22.64 14.12 -31.83
N SER A 172 -23.28 13.16 -32.48
CA SER A 172 -22.60 11.91 -32.92
C SER A 172 -21.86 12.12 -34.24
N TYR A 173 -20.65 11.61 -34.31
CA TYR A 173 -19.77 11.60 -35.49
C TYR A 173 -19.29 10.16 -35.75
N SER A 174 -19.10 9.87 -37.06
CA SER A 174 -18.42 8.64 -37.48
C SER A 174 -17.28 9.00 -38.43
N LYS A 175 -16.06 8.59 -38.12
CA LYS A 175 -14.87 8.95 -38.91
C LYS A 175 -13.91 7.79 -39.01
N ASN A 176 -13.31 7.64 -40.19
CA ASN A 176 -12.25 6.67 -40.45
C ASN A 176 -10.90 7.31 -40.21
N PHE A 177 -10.10 6.70 -39.35
CA PHE A 177 -8.71 7.03 -39.08
C PHE A 177 -7.78 5.95 -39.62
N VAL A 178 -6.52 6.29 -39.77
CA VAL A 178 -5.44 5.38 -40.11
C VAL A 178 -4.56 5.18 -38.87
N LEU A 179 -4.38 3.94 -38.46
CA LEU A 179 -3.51 3.61 -37.34
C LEU A 179 -2.05 3.90 -37.71
N CYS A 180 -1.46 4.94 -37.13
CA CYS A 180 -0.07 5.35 -37.37
C CYS A 180 0.92 4.82 -36.33
N GLY A 181 0.44 4.46 -35.15
CA GLY A 181 1.24 3.92 -34.06
C GLY A 181 0.39 3.22 -33.02
N PHE A 182 1.03 2.36 -32.24
CA PHE A 182 0.40 1.73 -31.08
C PHE A 182 1.43 1.37 -30.02
N TRP A 183 0.95 1.16 -28.78
CA TRP A 183 1.74 0.71 -27.65
C TRP A 183 1.04 -0.40 -26.88
N GLU A 184 1.82 -1.19 -26.15
CA GLU A 184 1.33 -2.25 -25.28
C GLU A 184 0.51 -1.67 -24.12
N THR A 185 -0.70 -2.15 -23.92
CA THR A 185 -1.56 -1.69 -22.82
C THR A 185 -0.94 -2.05 -21.48
N ASP A 186 -0.84 -1.09 -20.58
CA ASP A 186 -0.40 -1.35 -19.20
C ASP A 186 -1.49 -2.16 -18.46
N SER A 187 -1.10 -3.25 -17.80
CA SER A 187 -2.01 -4.12 -17.02
C SER A 187 -2.73 -3.38 -15.88
N LEU A 188 -2.21 -2.23 -15.45
CA LEU A 188 -2.83 -1.36 -14.45
C LEU A 188 -3.79 -0.34 -15.06
N SER A 189 -3.84 -0.21 -16.38
CA SER A 189 -4.79 0.68 -17.04
C SER A 189 -6.19 0.09 -16.97
N ASN A 190 -7.15 0.92 -16.58
CA ASN A 190 -8.56 0.55 -16.55
C ASN A 190 -9.35 1.18 -17.68
N ILE A 191 -8.69 1.92 -18.57
CA ILE A 191 -9.31 2.66 -19.66
C ILE A 191 -8.36 2.71 -20.85
N GLY A 192 -8.90 2.52 -22.04
CA GLY A 192 -8.19 2.66 -23.29
C GLY A 192 -7.96 4.13 -23.67
N ARG A 193 -6.96 4.35 -24.50
CA ARG A 193 -6.64 5.70 -25.00
C ARG A 193 -6.53 5.69 -26.53
N LEU A 194 -7.24 6.64 -27.12
CA LEU A 194 -7.21 6.94 -28.53
C LEU A 194 -6.57 8.34 -28.70
N ILE A 195 -5.38 8.39 -29.27
CA ILE A 195 -4.62 9.65 -29.38
C ILE A 195 -4.69 10.17 -30.81
N VAL A 196 -5.23 11.36 -30.98
CA VAL A 196 -5.33 12.06 -32.27
C VAL A 196 -4.22 13.08 -32.47
N SER A 197 -4.03 13.54 -33.70
CA SER A 197 -3.03 14.54 -34.04
C SER A 197 -3.44 15.97 -33.60
N LYS A 198 -2.43 16.84 -33.51
CA LYS A 198 -2.68 18.27 -33.34
C LYS A 198 -3.48 18.86 -34.50
N ALA A 199 -3.22 18.38 -35.73
CA ALA A 199 -3.98 18.83 -36.94
C ALA A 199 -5.48 18.51 -36.81
N PHE A 200 -5.85 17.38 -36.21
CA PHE A 200 -7.25 17.05 -35.92
C PHE A 200 -7.87 18.08 -34.96
N VAL A 201 -7.20 18.41 -33.86
CA VAL A 201 -7.71 19.38 -32.87
C VAL A 201 -7.81 20.78 -33.47
N ASP A 202 -6.80 21.23 -34.21
CA ASP A 202 -6.79 22.57 -34.83
C ASP A 202 -7.91 22.71 -35.86
N ASN A 203 -8.18 21.67 -36.67
CA ASN A 203 -9.25 21.66 -37.67
C ASN A 203 -10.67 21.58 -37.07
N ASN A 204 -10.79 21.08 -35.83
CA ASN A 204 -12.06 20.96 -35.10
C ASN A 204 -12.13 21.94 -33.91
N SER A 205 -11.36 23.01 -33.92
CA SER A 205 -11.24 23.94 -32.78
C SER A 205 -12.58 24.57 -32.38
N GLU A 206 -13.48 24.81 -33.35
CA GLU A 206 -14.82 25.35 -33.07
C GLU A 206 -15.71 24.38 -32.27
N LEU A 207 -15.56 23.07 -32.52
CA LEU A 207 -16.28 21.99 -31.79
C LEU A 207 -15.67 21.75 -30.43
N LEU A 208 -14.35 21.91 -30.29
CA LEU A 208 -13.57 21.66 -29.08
C LEU A 208 -13.37 22.95 -28.24
N THR A 209 -14.33 23.87 -28.27
CA THR A 209 -14.37 25.04 -27.40
C THR A 209 -14.66 24.62 -25.94
N TYR A 210 -13.99 25.28 -24.99
CA TYR A 210 -14.21 25.04 -23.55
C TYR A 210 -15.57 25.58 -23.10
N THR A 211 -16.46 24.71 -22.66
CA THR A 211 -17.80 25.03 -22.14
C THR A 211 -18.15 24.31 -20.84
N TYR A 212 -17.17 23.63 -20.26
CA TYR A 212 -17.34 22.74 -19.08
C TYR A 212 -18.09 23.40 -17.90
N PRO A 213 -17.88 24.68 -17.52
CA PRO A 213 -18.62 25.25 -16.40
C PRO A 213 -20.11 25.47 -16.71
N GLU A 214 -20.49 25.49 -17.99
CA GLU A 214 -21.85 25.82 -18.46
C GLU A 214 -22.69 24.56 -18.68
N ASP A 215 -22.08 23.51 -19.25
CA ASP A 215 -22.78 22.32 -19.72
C ASP A 215 -22.24 20.97 -19.15
N ASN A 216 -21.20 21.04 -18.34
CA ASN A 216 -20.47 19.84 -17.84
C ASN A 216 -19.95 18.93 -18.97
N ASP A 217 -19.84 19.40 -20.20
CA ASP A 217 -19.25 18.62 -21.29
C ASP A 217 -17.72 18.65 -21.22
N TYR A 218 -17.12 17.48 -21.29
CA TYR A 218 -15.68 17.34 -21.20
C TYR A 218 -14.96 17.54 -22.55
N SER A 219 -15.66 17.72 -23.66
CA SER A 219 -15.05 17.98 -24.96
C SER A 219 -14.37 19.33 -24.97
N GLY A 220 -13.10 19.37 -25.35
CA GLY A 220 -12.34 20.62 -25.38
C GLY A 220 -11.68 21.03 -24.06
N VAL A 221 -11.92 20.30 -22.94
CA VAL A 221 -11.21 20.59 -21.70
C VAL A 221 -9.73 20.23 -21.81
N VAL A 222 -8.91 20.98 -21.11
CA VAL A 222 -7.47 20.74 -20.97
C VAL A 222 -7.18 20.13 -19.61
N ALA A 223 -6.28 19.12 -19.57
CA ALA A 223 -5.65 18.70 -18.36
C ALA A 223 -4.13 18.94 -18.45
N ALA A 224 -3.59 19.62 -17.44
CA ALA A 224 -2.19 19.96 -17.36
C ALA A 224 -1.51 19.18 -16.23
N TYR A 225 -0.44 18.45 -16.56
CA TYR A 225 0.39 17.77 -15.56
C TYR A 225 1.66 18.57 -15.35
N VAL A 226 1.89 19.01 -14.10
CA VAL A 226 2.98 19.92 -13.75
C VAL A 226 4.05 19.19 -12.97
N MET A 227 5.29 19.35 -13.40
CA MET A 227 6.50 18.94 -12.67
C MET A 227 7.23 20.19 -12.18
N PHE A 228 7.41 20.34 -10.89
CA PHE A 228 8.15 21.44 -10.27
C PHE A 228 9.63 21.13 -10.11
N HIS A 229 10.47 22.15 -10.04
CA HIS A 229 11.86 21.96 -9.65
C HIS A 229 11.99 21.36 -8.24
N GLY A 230 12.41 20.08 -8.17
CA GLY A 230 12.59 19.30 -6.95
C GLY A 230 11.30 18.77 -6.31
N ASN A 231 11.43 17.72 -5.49
CA ASN A 231 10.33 16.89 -5.02
C ASN A 231 9.77 17.27 -3.62
N GLY A 232 10.13 18.42 -3.07
CA GLY A 232 9.66 18.83 -1.75
C GLY A 232 8.57 19.90 -1.78
N ALA A 233 7.67 19.90 -0.79
CA ALA A 233 6.63 20.90 -0.58
C ALA A 233 5.75 21.16 -1.82
N ILE A 234 5.31 20.08 -2.51
CA ILE A 234 4.61 20.16 -3.79
C ILE A 234 3.29 20.94 -3.64
N GLU A 235 2.53 20.68 -2.57
CA GLU A 235 1.28 21.39 -2.30
C GLU A 235 1.50 22.90 -2.14
N SER A 236 2.52 23.28 -1.37
CA SER A 236 2.86 24.72 -1.22
C SER A 236 3.29 25.38 -2.54
N LYS A 237 3.99 24.62 -3.41
CA LYS A 237 4.36 25.11 -4.75
C LYS A 237 3.15 25.25 -5.65
N LEU A 238 2.21 24.30 -5.58
CA LEU A 238 0.95 24.37 -6.31
C LEU A 238 0.14 25.60 -5.88
N HIS A 239 -0.02 25.80 -4.55
CA HIS A 239 -0.72 26.99 -4.03
C HIS A 239 -0.03 28.28 -4.44
N GLN A 240 1.32 28.32 -4.41
CA GLN A 240 2.08 29.50 -4.84
C GLN A 240 1.87 29.76 -6.35
N LEU A 241 1.94 28.72 -7.20
CA LEU A 241 1.69 28.81 -8.63
C LEU A 241 0.31 29.40 -8.92
N LEU A 242 -0.73 28.86 -8.28
CA LEU A 242 -2.10 29.32 -8.47
C LEU A 242 -2.28 30.77 -7.99
N ALA A 243 -1.73 31.11 -6.82
CA ALA A 243 -1.79 32.47 -6.29
C ALA A 243 -1.06 33.50 -7.20
N GLU A 244 0.12 33.17 -7.74
CA GLU A 244 0.87 34.03 -8.67
C GLU A 244 0.16 34.24 -10.01
N THR A 245 -0.63 33.23 -10.44
CA THR A 245 -1.40 33.29 -11.71
C THR A 245 -2.85 33.76 -11.54
N GLY A 246 -3.25 34.03 -10.28
CA GLY A 246 -4.57 34.57 -9.95
C GLY A 246 -5.68 33.54 -9.81
N TYR A 247 -5.34 32.25 -9.71
CA TYR A 247 -6.30 31.17 -9.56
C TYR A 247 -6.37 30.63 -8.11
N THR A 248 -7.46 29.92 -7.80
CA THR A 248 -7.68 29.26 -6.51
C THR A 248 -8.19 27.83 -6.71
N CYS A 249 -8.09 27.01 -5.66
CA CYS A 249 -8.58 25.62 -5.64
C CYS A 249 -9.14 25.24 -4.26
N ASP A 250 -9.75 24.06 -4.13
CA ASP A 250 -10.35 23.56 -2.89
C ASP A 250 -9.43 23.68 -1.68
N THR A 251 -8.18 23.24 -1.81
CA THR A 251 -7.20 23.25 -0.69
C THR A 251 -6.73 24.66 -0.29
N MET A 252 -7.03 25.67 -1.12
CA MET A 252 -6.83 27.08 -0.81
C MET A 252 -8.09 27.76 -0.26
N GLY A 253 -9.21 27.02 -0.15
CA GLY A 253 -10.50 27.54 0.28
C GLY A 253 -11.33 28.18 -0.83
N GLY A 254 -10.97 27.92 -2.10
CA GLY A 254 -11.77 28.30 -3.28
C GLY A 254 -13.04 27.46 -3.40
N SER A 255 -14.03 28.01 -4.07
CA SER A 255 -15.29 27.33 -4.36
C SER A 255 -15.49 27.19 -5.87
N PRO A 256 -16.11 26.09 -6.35
CA PRO A 256 -16.48 25.94 -7.76
C PRO A 256 -17.32 27.12 -8.34
N SER A 257 -17.93 27.93 -7.47
CA SER A 257 -18.67 29.14 -7.87
C SER A 257 -17.80 30.39 -8.07
N ASP A 258 -16.50 30.32 -7.78
CA ASP A 258 -15.60 31.45 -7.97
C ASP A 258 -15.11 31.52 -9.41
N ASP A 259 -15.09 32.70 -10.02
CA ASP A 259 -14.69 32.92 -11.43
C ASP A 259 -13.23 32.45 -11.73
N ASN A 260 -12.38 32.40 -10.70
CA ASN A 260 -10.96 32.00 -10.82
C ASN A 260 -10.69 30.64 -10.23
N TYR A 261 -11.72 29.84 -9.96
CA TYR A 261 -11.57 28.49 -9.44
C TYR A 261 -11.04 27.53 -10.51
N VAL A 262 -10.08 26.69 -10.11
CA VAL A 262 -9.56 25.59 -10.94
C VAL A 262 -9.48 24.30 -10.12
N ILE A 263 -9.83 23.17 -10.73
CA ILE A 263 -9.69 21.85 -10.12
C ILE A 263 -8.21 21.46 -10.19
N ALA A 264 -7.47 21.78 -9.13
CA ALA A 264 -6.05 21.49 -9.03
C ALA A 264 -5.74 20.65 -7.78
N ARG A 265 -4.92 19.63 -7.95
CA ARG A 265 -4.53 18.74 -6.86
C ARG A 265 -3.10 18.22 -7.01
N VAL A 266 -2.49 17.90 -5.89
CA VAL A 266 -1.23 17.14 -5.89
C VAL A 266 -1.54 15.70 -6.34
N SER A 267 -0.72 15.16 -7.22
CA SER A 267 -0.84 13.78 -7.66
C SER A 267 -0.68 12.81 -6.46
N PRO A 268 -1.60 11.83 -6.28
CA PRO A 268 -1.47 10.81 -5.24
C PRO A 268 -0.14 10.04 -5.28
N ALA A 269 0.52 9.95 -6.42
CA ALA A 269 1.87 9.40 -6.51
C ALA A 269 2.89 10.18 -5.66
N TYR A 270 2.63 11.46 -5.43
CA TYR A 270 3.50 12.38 -4.68
C TYR A 270 2.92 12.82 -3.33
N GLN A 271 1.64 12.57 -3.05
CA GLN A 271 1.00 12.83 -1.73
C GLN A 271 1.53 11.94 -0.62
N GLY A 272 1.85 10.67 -0.92
CA GLY A 272 2.28 9.67 0.07
C GLY A 272 3.73 9.81 0.56
N ASN A 273 4.52 10.73 0.03
CA ASN A 273 5.92 10.92 0.42
C ASN A 273 6.11 11.67 1.74
N ASN A 274 5.05 12.13 2.38
CA ASN A 274 5.09 12.85 3.64
C ASN A 274 4.96 11.91 4.86
N PHE A 275 5.84 10.87 4.95
CA PHE A 275 6.04 10.12 6.20
C PHE A 275 6.23 11.03 7.42
N LEU A 276 6.71 12.26 7.19
CA LEU A 276 6.92 13.27 8.23
C LEU A 276 5.61 13.93 8.70
N GLU A 277 4.57 13.92 7.88
CA GLU A 277 3.28 14.54 8.19
C GLU A 277 2.32 13.60 8.94
N ASN A 278 2.55 12.28 8.87
CA ASN A 278 1.79 11.31 9.66
C ASN A 278 2.59 10.87 10.90
N PRO A 279 2.29 11.43 12.10
CA PRO A 279 3.05 11.12 13.32
C PRO A 279 3.04 9.64 13.69
N ALA A 280 1.96 8.90 13.39
CA ALA A 280 1.83 7.48 13.70
C ALA A 280 2.79 6.63 12.84
N LEU A 281 2.88 6.90 11.54
CA LEU A 281 3.80 6.23 10.62
C LEU A 281 5.26 6.56 10.97
N LEU A 282 5.55 7.82 11.28
CA LEU A 282 6.89 8.26 11.70
C LEU A 282 7.32 7.57 12.99
N ILE A 283 6.46 7.52 14.01
CA ILE A 283 6.76 6.88 15.29
C ILE A 283 6.95 5.37 15.09
N SER A 284 6.10 4.70 14.33
CA SER A 284 6.21 3.26 14.04
C SER A 284 7.50 2.94 13.29
N GLY A 285 7.91 3.75 12.32
CA GLY A 285 9.17 3.63 11.61
C GLY A 285 10.38 3.80 12.53
N ILE A 286 10.39 4.83 13.39
CA ILE A 286 11.46 5.05 14.37
C ILE A 286 11.55 3.87 15.35
N VAL A 287 10.43 3.38 15.86
CA VAL A 287 10.39 2.22 16.77
C VAL A 287 10.94 0.98 16.07
N GLY A 288 10.55 0.71 14.83
CA GLY A 288 11.09 -0.39 14.03
C GLY A 288 12.61 -0.30 13.85
N ILE A 289 13.13 0.87 13.45
CA ILE A 289 14.57 1.10 13.30
C ILE A 289 15.31 0.90 14.64
N LEU A 290 14.77 1.40 15.75
CA LEU A 290 15.35 1.20 17.07
C LEU A 290 15.39 -0.27 17.50
N LEU A 291 14.33 -1.04 17.24
CA LEU A 291 14.30 -2.51 17.52
C LEU A 291 15.39 -3.24 16.73
N ILE A 292 15.54 -2.93 15.45
CA ILE A 292 16.56 -3.52 14.59
C ILE A 292 17.97 -3.14 15.09
N MET A 293 18.16 -1.89 15.47
CA MET A 293 19.44 -1.41 16.04
C MET A 293 19.78 -2.10 17.35
N ILE A 294 18.80 -2.28 18.24
CA ILE A 294 18.98 -3.00 19.51
C ILE A 294 19.38 -4.46 19.24
N THR A 295 18.74 -5.12 18.29
CA THR A 295 19.07 -6.51 17.92
C THR A 295 20.51 -6.62 17.40
N GLY A 296 20.92 -5.78 16.47
CA GLY A 296 22.29 -5.72 15.96
C GLY A 296 23.31 -5.37 17.04
N TYR A 297 22.98 -4.39 17.90
CA TYR A 297 23.79 -4.03 19.05
C TYR A 297 24.05 -5.23 20.00
N LEU A 298 23.00 -5.96 20.34
CA LEU A 298 23.12 -7.10 21.27
C LEU A 298 24.06 -8.19 20.75
N ILE A 299 23.98 -8.51 19.44
CA ILE A 299 24.83 -9.51 18.81
C ILE A 299 26.30 -9.08 18.85
N ILE A 300 26.57 -7.91 18.31
CA ILE A 300 27.94 -7.39 18.20
C ILE A 300 28.54 -7.18 19.57
N TYR A 301 27.75 -6.64 20.53
CA TYR A 301 28.18 -6.46 21.91
C TYR A 301 28.59 -7.79 22.56
N ASN A 302 27.77 -8.84 22.42
CA ASN A 302 28.08 -10.16 22.98
C ASN A 302 29.40 -10.72 22.45
N ILE A 303 29.61 -10.66 21.14
CA ILE A 303 30.80 -11.20 20.50
C ILE A 303 32.04 -10.43 20.93
N PHE A 304 31.97 -9.10 20.97
CA PHE A 304 33.11 -8.30 21.45
C PHE A 304 33.34 -8.45 22.96
N GLN A 305 32.32 -8.62 23.76
CA GLN A 305 32.48 -8.91 25.20
C GLN A 305 33.24 -10.22 25.39
N ILE A 306 32.89 -11.28 24.67
CA ILE A 306 33.55 -12.56 24.70
C ILE A 306 35.00 -12.45 24.21
N SER A 307 35.21 -11.77 23.09
CA SER A 307 36.53 -11.53 22.52
C SER A 307 37.46 -10.84 23.52
N VAL A 308 36.94 -9.83 24.21
CA VAL A 308 37.68 -9.06 25.22
C VAL A 308 38.01 -9.91 26.43
N ILE A 309 37.08 -10.76 26.92
CA ILE A 309 37.33 -11.67 28.07
C ILE A 309 38.42 -12.66 27.73
N GLN A 310 38.45 -13.24 26.52
CA GLN A 310 39.48 -14.17 26.08
C GLN A 310 40.88 -13.51 26.03
N ASP A 311 40.95 -12.25 25.62
CA ASP A 311 42.21 -11.51 25.49
C ASP A 311 42.61 -10.76 26.77
N ILE A 312 41.83 -10.82 27.86
CA ILE A 312 42.03 -9.98 29.06
C ILE A 312 43.38 -10.18 29.69
N GLN A 313 43.89 -11.43 29.70
CA GLN A 313 45.24 -11.76 30.22
C GLN A 313 46.33 -11.08 29.36
N SER A 314 46.19 -11.11 28.04
CA SER A 314 47.11 -10.42 27.11
C SER A 314 47.06 -8.91 27.29
N TYR A 315 45.89 -8.34 27.55
CA TYR A 315 45.74 -6.92 27.87
C TYR A 315 46.35 -6.56 29.23
N GLY A 316 46.27 -7.48 30.21
CA GLY A 316 46.95 -7.34 31.48
C GLY A 316 48.49 -7.32 31.30
N GLN A 317 49.06 -8.22 30.51
CA GLN A 317 50.51 -8.23 30.17
C GLN A 317 50.93 -6.91 29.46
N LEU A 318 50.12 -6.41 28.53
CA LEU A 318 50.37 -5.10 27.88
C LEU A 318 50.39 -3.94 28.89
N LYS A 319 49.55 -4.00 29.91
CA LYS A 319 49.55 -3.01 30.99
C LYS A 319 50.79 -3.06 31.89
N THR A 320 51.38 -4.26 32.14
CA THR A 320 52.66 -4.36 32.86
C THR A 320 53.80 -3.73 32.08
N LEU A 321 53.68 -3.69 30.71
CA LEU A 321 54.60 -2.97 29.83
C LEU A 321 54.28 -1.47 29.69
N GLY A 322 53.36 -0.91 30.50
CA GLY A 322 53.04 0.51 30.52
C GLY A 322 51.92 0.98 29.60
N THR A 323 51.11 0.05 28.99
CA THR A 323 50.02 0.45 28.12
C THR A 323 48.88 1.09 28.91
N THR A 324 48.39 2.26 28.51
CA THR A 324 47.31 2.99 29.16
C THR A 324 45.93 2.46 28.81
N LYS A 325 44.92 2.74 29.65
CA LYS A 325 43.52 2.43 29.42
C LYS A 325 43.00 2.95 28.04
N ARG A 326 43.43 4.19 27.67
CA ARG A 326 43.06 4.79 26.38
C ARG A 326 43.65 4.03 25.17
N GLN A 327 44.88 3.53 25.32
CA GLN A 327 45.55 2.76 24.27
C GLN A 327 44.89 1.40 24.06
N ILE A 328 44.52 0.68 25.13
CA ILE A 328 43.78 -0.59 25.03
C ILE A 328 42.40 -0.35 24.39
N LYS A 329 41.67 0.70 24.79
CA LYS A 329 40.39 1.05 24.14
C LYS A 329 40.60 1.31 22.63
N LYS A 330 41.61 2.08 22.24
CA LYS A 330 41.95 2.33 20.83
C LYS A 330 42.33 1.05 20.07
N LEU A 331 43.04 0.11 20.72
CA LEU A 331 43.41 -1.18 20.14
C LEU A 331 42.16 -1.99 19.75
N ILE A 332 41.23 -2.15 20.70
CA ILE A 332 39.99 -2.91 20.50
C ILE A 332 39.09 -2.23 19.48
N SER A 333 38.91 -0.89 19.55
CA SER A 333 38.12 -0.17 18.54
C SER A 333 38.72 -0.30 17.14
N LYS A 334 40.05 -0.35 17.02
CA LYS A 334 40.72 -0.55 15.72
C LYS A 334 40.56 -1.96 15.18
N GLN A 335 40.56 -2.98 16.06
CA GLN A 335 40.22 -4.35 15.65
C GLN A 335 38.79 -4.42 15.15
N ALA A 336 37.83 -3.80 15.85
CA ALA A 336 36.44 -3.74 15.42
C ALA A 336 36.30 -3.07 14.04
N MET A 337 36.99 -1.97 13.81
CA MET A 337 36.99 -1.30 12.50
C MET A 337 37.56 -2.18 11.38
N LEU A 338 38.65 -2.96 11.63
CA LEU A 338 39.20 -3.90 10.67
C LEU A 338 38.21 -5.05 10.34
N LEU A 339 37.48 -5.54 11.34
CA LEU A 339 36.47 -6.56 11.17
C LEU A 339 35.26 -6.02 10.41
N SER A 340 34.87 -4.76 10.69
CA SER A 340 33.79 -4.07 9.98
C SER A 340 34.12 -3.82 8.52
N PHE A 341 35.39 -3.48 8.21
CA PHE A 341 35.84 -3.27 6.83
C PHE A 341 35.70 -4.53 5.95
N ILE A 342 35.68 -5.71 6.56
CA ILE A 342 35.41 -6.97 5.86
C ILE A 342 33.93 -7.33 5.94
N GLY A 343 33.34 -7.28 7.15
CA GLY A 343 31.96 -7.75 7.39
C GLY A 343 30.90 -6.87 6.70
N ILE A 344 31.06 -5.54 6.68
CA ILE A 344 30.08 -4.63 6.09
C ILE A 344 29.96 -4.83 4.58
N PRO A 345 31.02 -4.85 3.77
CA PRO A 345 30.88 -5.07 2.33
C PRO A 345 30.21 -6.40 1.97
N PHE A 346 30.58 -7.48 2.65
CA PHE A 346 29.91 -8.79 2.45
C PHE A 346 28.43 -8.72 2.84
N GLY A 347 28.11 -8.02 3.95
CA GLY A 347 26.74 -7.84 4.40
C GLY A 347 25.89 -6.99 3.43
N LEU A 348 26.47 -5.92 2.88
CA LEU A 348 25.82 -5.08 1.88
C LEU A 348 25.49 -5.86 0.60
N LEU A 349 26.46 -6.63 0.11
CA LEU A 349 26.33 -7.41 -1.12
C LEU A 349 25.23 -8.47 -0.98
N ILE A 350 25.33 -9.31 0.04
CA ILE A 350 24.34 -10.38 0.29
C ILE A 350 22.98 -9.78 0.61
N GLY A 351 22.92 -8.75 1.46
CA GLY A 351 21.66 -8.10 1.86
C GLY A 351 20.94 -7.46 0.68
N PHE A 352 21.66 -6.84 -0.25
CA PHE A 352 21.08 -6.30 -1.48
C PHE A 352 20.49 -7.40 -2.37
N PHE A 353 21.23 -8.50 -2.61
CA PHE A 353 20.71 -9.60 -3.42
C PHE A 353 19.50 -10.28 -2.78
N VAL A 354 19.51 -10.46 -1.45
CA VAL A 354 18.36 -10.98 -0.71
C VAL A 354 17.16 -10.04 -0.84
N GLY A 355 17.36 -8.73 -0.61
CA GLY A 355 16.30 -7.74 -0.76
C GLY A 355 15.75 -7.71 -2.19
N ARG A 356 16.64 -7.69 -3.20
CA ARG A 356 16.25 -7.71 -4.61
C ARG A 356 15.46 -8.95 -5.02
N ALA A 357 15.79 -10.11 -4.46
CA ALA A 357 15.08 -11.37 -4.74
C ALA A 357 13.72 -11.43 -4.05
N LEU A 358 13.60 -10.81 -2.86
CA LEU A 358 12.35 -10.80 -2.10
C LEU A 358 11.30 -9.85 -2.70
N VAL A 359 11.68 -8.70 -3.26
CA VAL A 359 10.71 -7.73 -3.78
C VAL A 359 9.81 -8.31 -4.88
N PRO A 360 10.32 -8.95 -5.96
CA PRO A 360 9.45 -9.60 -6.96
C PRO A 360 8.59 -10.73 -6.37
N PHE A 361 9.18 -11.53 -5.47
CA PHE A 361 8.44 -12.61 -4.80
C PHE A 361 7.27 -12.09 -3.96
N LEU A 362 7.44 -10.93 -3.34
CA LEU A 362 6.40 -10.26 -2.55
C LEU A 362 5.31 -9.63 -3.43
N MET A 363 5.67 -9.19 -4.64
CA MET A 363 4.76 -8.53 -5.56
C MET A 363 3.97 -9.52 -6.42
N ASN A 364 4.52 -10.70 -6.71
CA ASN A 364 3.82 -11.75 -7.43
C ASN A 364 2.59 -12.22 -6.65
N GLY A 365 1.42 -12.11 -7.24
CA GLY A 365 0.14 -12.47 -6.60
C GLY A 365 -0.54 -11.30 -5.88
N THR A 366 -0.03 -10.08 -5.99
CA THR A 366 -0.73 -8.88 -5.51
C THR A 366 -1.29 -8.08 -6.69
N VAL A 367 -2.27 -7.23 -6.42
CA VAL A 367 -2.78 -6.21 -7.37
C VAL A 367 -1.64 -5.33 -7.92
N TYR A 368 -0.46 -5.45 -7.33
CA TYR A 368 0.77 -4.75 -7.65
C TYR A 368 1.73 -5.58 -8.52
N ALA A 369 1.37 -6.80 -8.92
CA ALA A 369 2.10 -7.57 -9.91
C ALA A 369 1.85 -6.96 -11.30
N SER A 370 2.79 -6.19 -11.82
CA SER A 370 2.74 -5.73 -13.21
C SER A 370 3.61 -6.62 -14.09
N ASP A 371 3.17 -6.89 -15.32
CA ASP A 371 3.92 -7.64 -16.33
C ASP A 371 5.27 -7.01 -16.66
N ALA A 372 5.43 -5.71 -16.40
CA ALA A 372 6.68 -4.95 -16.58
C ALA A 372 7.81 -5.33 -15.60
N GLY A 373 7.53 -6.19 -14.60
CA GLY A 373 8.50 -6.64 -13.60
C GLY A 373 8.95 -5.54 -12.64
N VAL A 374 9.09 -5.90 -11.37
CA VAL A 374 9.57 -4.97 -10.34
C VAL A 374 11.05 -4.68 -10.52
N LYS A 375 11.40 -3.46 -10.88
CA LYS A 375 12.80 -3.01 -11.04
C LYS A 375 13.35 -2.48 -9.71
N VAL A 376 14.07 -3.34 -8.98
CA VAL A 376 14.84 -2.88 -7.81
C VAL A 376 16.15 -2.29 -8.29
N THR A 377 16.26 -0.97 -8.26
CA THR A 377 17.47 -0.23 -8.63
C THR A 377 18.49 -0.23 -7.50
N ALA A 378 19.79 -0.35 -7.85
CA ALA A 378 20.87 -0.24 -6.88
C ALA A 378 21.11 1.25 -6.53
N ASN A 379 20.30 1.79 -5.59
CA ASN A 379 20.46 3.17 -5.14
C ASN A 379 21.68 3.28 -4.19
N PRO A 380 22.70 4.10 -4.52
CA PRO A 380 23.86 4.31 -3.66
C PRO A 380 23.54 4.78 -2.25
N ILE A 381 22.44 5.49 -2.06
CA ILE A 381 21.98 6.01 -0.76
C ILE A 381 21.68 4.86 0.20
N ILE A 382 21.07 3.76 -0.30
CA ILE A 382 20.78 2.56 0.49
C ILE A 382 22.07 1.96 1.04
N PHE A 383 23.09 1.81 0.18
CA PHE A 383 24.39 1.23 0.57
C PHE A 383 25.12 2.11 1.57
N ILE A 384 25.13 3.42 1.36
CA ILE A 384 25.75 4.38 2.28
C ILE A 384 25.01 4.40 3.60
N GLY A 385 23.67 4.45 3.59
CA GLY A 385 22.84 4.44 4.78
C GLY A 385 23.02 3.16 5.61
N ALA A 386 22.92 1.99 4.98
CA ALA A 386 23.13 0.70 5.63
C ALA A 386 24.55 0.53 6.19
N ALA A 387 25.57 0.96 5.44
CA ALA A 387 26.95 0.93 5.91
C ALA A 387 27.17 1.85 7.11
N LEU A 388 26.65 3.08 7.06
CA LEU A 388 26.73 4.04 8.17
C LEU A 388 26.04 3.49 9.42
N PHE A 389 24.83 2.95 9.25
CA PHE A 389 24.04 2.40 10.34
C PHE A 389 24.72 1.17 10.99
N ALA A 390 25.28 0.26 10.17
CA ALA A 390 26.05 -0.88 10.65
C ALA A 390 27.31 -0.41 11.39
N LEU A 391 28.02 0.58 10.86
CA LEU A 391 29.24 1.12 11.46
C LEU A 391 28.95 1.79 12.83
N VAL A 392 27.89 2.58 12.93
CA VAL A 392 27.42 3.20 14.18
C VAL A 392 27.07 2.12 15.21
N THR A 393 26.35 1.08 14.79
CA THR A 393 26.00 -0.06 15.65
C THR A 393 27.25 -0.76 16.19
N VAL A 394 28.26 -1.00 15.35
CA VAL A 394 29.54 -1.59 15.79
C VAL A 394 30.26 -0.69 16.80
N ILE A 395 30.36 0.61 16.53
CA ILE A 395 31.04 1.57 17.42
C ILE A 395 30.37 1.60 18.80
N ILE A 396 29.04 1.66 18.85
CA ILE A 396 28.27 1.65 20.10
C ILE A 396 28.47 0.34 20.84
N SER A 397 28.39 -0.80 20.14
CA SER A 397 28.50 -2.16 20.71
C SER A 397 29.87 -2.43 21.32
N VAL A 398 30.95 -1.94 20.72
CA VAL A 398 32.31 -2.17 21.14
C VAL A 398 32.74 -1.27 22.31
N ASN A 399 32.08 -0.13 22.50
CA ASN A 399 32.50 0.88 23.49
C ASN A 399 32.55 0.34 24.94
N LYS A 400 31.52 -0.42 25.34
CA LYS A 400 31.44 -0.98 26.70
C LYS A 400 32.43 -2.13 26.94
N PRO A 401 32.59 -3.14 26.07
CA PRO A 401 33.64 -4.15 26.18
C PRO A 401 35.05 -3.54 26.23
N ALA A 402 35.34 -2.57 25.35
CA ALA A 402 36.64 -1.90 25.34
C ALA A 402 36.92 -1.10 26.62
N LYS A 403 35.90 -0.51 27.23
CA LYS A 403 36.00 0.18 28.54
C LYS A 403 36.33 -0.81 29.65
N ILE A 404 35.71 -2.01 29.64
CA ILE A 404 35.97 -3.08 30.61
C ILE A 404 37.43 -3.55 30.49
N ALA A 405 37.87 -3.91 29.30
CA ALA A 405 39.26 -4.34 29.06
C ALA A 405 40.28 -3.29 29.53
N GLY A 406 40.00 -2.02 29.29
CA GLY A 406 40.85 -0.92 29.73
C GLY A 406 40.84 -0.67 31.24
N SER A 407 39.85 -1.12 32.01
CA SER A 407 39.75 -0.89 33.45
C SER A 407 40.40 -1.98 34.31
N VAL A 408 40.52 -3.21 33.83
CA VAL A 408 41.10 -4.34 34.58
C VAL A 408 42.58 -4.08 34.90
N SER A 409 43.01 -4.31 36.15
CA SER A 409 44.39 -4.17 36.57
C SER A 409 45.25 -5.38 36.08
N PRO A 410 46.60 -5.25 36.00
CA PRO A 410 47.46 -6.36 35.60
C PRO A 410 47.32 -7.61 36.47
N ILE A 411 47.16 -7.42 37.79
CA ILE A 411 47.04 -8.53 38.76
C ILE A 411 45.68 -9.19 38.61
N GLU A 412 44.60 -8.39 38.46
CA GLU A 412 43.28 -8.91 38.17
C GLU A 412 43.22 -9.67 36.83
N ALA A 413 43.91 -9.19 35.80
CA ALA A 413 43.93 -9.82 34.49
C ALA A 413 44.55 -11.21 34.51
N ILE A 414 45.60 -11.47 35.32
CA ILE A 414 46.25 -12.78 35.44
C ILE A 414 45.36 -13.75 36.22
N ARG A 415 44.61 -13.25 37.20
CA ARG A 415 43.67 -14.02 38.01
C ARG A 415 42.25 -14.03 37.51
N TYR A 416 41.98 -13.31 36.39
CA TYR A 416 40.63 -13.09 35.88
C TYR A 416 40.00 -14.43 35.49
N THR A 417 39.08 -14.85 36.35
CA THR A 417 38.05 -15.85 36.04
C THR A 417 36.73 -15.11 35.96
N GLU A 418 35.85 -15.50 35.05
CA GLU A 418 34.54 -14.83 34.84
C GLU A 418 33.71 -14.69 36.13
N ASN A 419 34.05 -15.48 37.15
CA ASN A 419 33.42 -15.48 38.47
C ASN A 419 33.91 -14.35 39.40
N ASP A 420 35.10 -13.81 39.19
CA ASP A 420 35.67 -12.79 40.06
C ASP A 420 35.08 -11.39 39.82
N ALA A 421 34.48 -11.13 38.66
CA ALA A 421 33.76 -9.88 38.38
C ALA A 421 32.52 -9.68 39.27
N THR A 422 31.97 -10.74 39.85
CA THR A 422 30.84 -10.69 40.79
C THR A 422 31.28 -10.80 42.28
N ALA A 423 32.46 -11.29 42.55
CA ALA A 423 32.99 -11.45 43.90
C ALA A 423 33.36 -10.09 44.57
N PHE A 424 33.66 -9.07 43.78
CA PHE A 424 33.98 -7.73 44.31
C PHE A 424 32.76 -6.94 44.87
N GLN A 425 31.55 -7.46 44.71
CA GLN A 425 30.33 -6.93 45.31
C GLN A 425 29.90 -7.70 46.58
N GLY A 426 30.78 -7.99 47.49
CA GLY A 426 30.51 -8.32 48.87
C GLY A 426 29.26 -9.12 49.26
N LYS A 427 28.76 -10.00 48.41
CA LYS A 427 27.64 -10.87 48.75
C LYS A 427 28.18 -12.18 49.40
N LYS A 428 27.96 -12.27 50.69
CA LYS A 428 28.16 -13.53 51.48
C LYS A 428 27.54 -14.72 50.73
N THR A 429 28.38 -15.64 50.30
CA THR A 429 27.94 -16.95 49.80
C THR A 429 27.34 -17.74 50.96
N SER A 430 26.05 -17.93 50.98
CA SER A 430 25.39 -18.82 51.92
C SER A 430 25.81 -20.28 51.56
N ASN A 431 26.51 -20.91 52.44
CA ASN A 431 26.81 -22.34 52.36
C ASN A 431 25.51 -23.15 52.47
N LYS A 432 24.82 -23.40 51.36
CA LYS A 432 23.74 -24.36 51.33
C LYS A 432 24.35 -25.78 51.26
N LYS A 433 24.35 -26.47 52.39
CA LYS A 433 24.64 -27.91 52.45
C LYS A 433 23.53 -28.66 51.66
N SER A 434 23.83 -29.11 50.45
CA SER A 434 22.94 -29.94 49.66
C SER A 434 23.14 -31.41 50.09
N ILE A 435 22.13 -32.02 50.67
CA ILE A 435 22.11 -33.42 51.16
C ILE A 435 21.81 -34.40 50.01
N HIS A 436 21.52 -33.95 48.82
CA HIS A 436 21.16 -34.78 47.68
C HIS A 436 22.25 -34.70 46.60
N GLY A 437 22.71 -35.86 46.12
CA GLY A 437 23.76 -35.98 45.11
C GLY A 437 23.54 -35.11 43.85
N ALA A 438 24.63 -34.72 43.21
CA ALA A 438 24.64 -33.78 42.08
C ALA A 438 23.92 -34.37 40.86
N LYS A 439 22.63 -34.07 40.71
CA LYS A 439 21.87 -34.40 39.50
C LYS A 439 22.28 -33.45 38.38
N ILE A 440 22.59 -33.97 37.18
CA ILE A 440 23.14 -33.24 36.02
C ILE A 440 22.29 -32.02 35.66
N HIS A 441 20.94 -32.12 35.67
CA HIS A 441 20.04 -31.01 35.37
C HIS A 441 20.09 -29.89 36.41
N ARG A 442 20.31 -30.21 37.71
CA ARG A 442 20.47 -29.17 38.74
C ARG A 442 21.81 -28.44 38.65
N MET A 443 22.86 -29.16 38.19
CA MET A 443 24.16 -28.55 37.89
C MET A 443 24.03 -27.57 36.73
N ALA A 444 23.32 -27.94 35.65
CA ALA A 444 23.04 -27.08 34.50
C ALA A 444 22.30 -25.83 34.95
N LEU A 445 21.22 -25.93 35.71
CA LEU A 445 20.42 -24.79 36.18
C LEU A 445 21.26 -23.87 37.11
N SER A 446 22.09 -24.45 37.98
CA SER A 446 22.98 -23.67 38.83
C SER A 446 24.04 -22.91 38.07
N ASN A 447 24.51 -23.46 36.94
CA ASN A 447 25.48 -22.82 36.06
C ASN A 447 24.88 -21.59 35.34
N LEU A 448 23.63 -21.67 34.85
CA LEU A 448 22.91 -20.56 34.29
C LEU A 448 22.75 -19.41 35.30
N GLY A 449 22.50 -19.74 36.59
CA GLY A 449 22.40 -18.77 37.67
C GLY A 449 23.72 -18.07 38.05
N ARG A 450 24.89 -18.61 37.66
CA ARG A 450 26.22 -18.02 37.95
C ARG A 450 26.50 -16.81 37.05
N ASN A 451 26.04 -16.80 35.78
CA ASN A 451 26.26 -15.74 34.82
C ASN A 451 24.96 -15.05 34.37
N LYS A 452 24.16 -14.61 35.35
CA LYS A 452 22.82 -14.02 35.12
C LYS A 452 22.76 -12.98 34.01
N LYS A 453 23.72 -12.06 33.96
CA LYS A 453 23.73 -10.97 32.93
C LYS A 453 23.81 -11.54 31.52
N ARG A 454 24.59 -12.55 31.28
CA ARG A 454 24.77 -13.20 29.99
C ARG A 454 23.54 -14.01 29.61
N THR A 455 23.03 -14.84 30.55
CA THR A 455 21.81 -15.63 30.36
C THR A 455 20.63 -14.72 30.03
N ILE A 456 20.42 -13.63 30.78
CA ILE A 456 19.36 -12.66 30.54
C ILE A 456 19.51 -12.02 29.15
N LEU A 457 20.72 -11.74 28.71
CA LEU A 457 20.98 -11.09 27.42
C LEU A 457 20.67 -12.01 26.24
N VAL A 458 20.95 -13.32 26.36
CA VAL A 458 20.59 -14.33 25.38
C VAL A 458 19.06 -14.52 25.36
N ILE A 459 18.44 -14.63 26.54
CA ILE A 459 16.98 -14.73 26.66
C ILE A 459 16.30 -13.53 25.99
N ILE A 460 16.73 -12.30 26.32
CA ILE A 460 16.16 -11.08 25.68
C ILE A 460 16.29 -11.14 24.16
N SER A 461 17.46 -11.54 23.63
CA SER A 461 17.67 -11.61 22.18
C SER A 461 16.76 -12.64 21.51
N MET A 462 16.59 -13.83 22.11
CA MET A 462 15.70 -14.87 21.56
C MET A 462 14.22 -14.49 21.73
N THR A 463 13.85 -13.95 22.91
CA THR A 463 12.48 -13.48 23.15
C THR A 463 12.10 -12.38 22.17
N LEU A 464 13.00 -11.42 21.90
CA LEU A 464 12.73 -10.35 20.94
C LEU A 464 12.43 -10.90 19.53
N SER A 465 13.21 -11.91 19.08
CA SER A 465 12.97 -12.58 17.80
C SER A 465 11.60 -13.27 17.77
N LEU A 466 11.25 -13.97 18.85
CA LEU A 466 9.98 -14.69 18.97
C LEU A 466 8.79 -13.72 19.05
N VAL A 467 8.93 -12.63 19.80
CA VAL A 467 7.90 -11.58 19.92
C VAL A 467 7.65 -10.94 18.56
N LEU A 468 8.70 -10.59 17.82
CA LEU A 468 8.54 -9.99 16.48
C LEU A 468 7.84 -10.95 15.52
N PHE A 469 8.23 -12.23 15.51
CA PHE A 469 7.55 -13.25 14.71
C PHE A 469 6.08 -13.38 15.07
N ASN A 470 5.78 -13.48 16.38
CA ASN A 470 4.41 -13.60 16.85
C ASN A 470 3.57 -12.34 16.57
N THR A 471 4.18 -11.17 16.70
CA THR A 471 3.49 -9.89 16.38
C THR A 471 3.08 -9.83 14.92
N VAL A 472 3.96 -10.20 13.99
CA VAL A 472 3.65 -10.25 12.55
C VAL A 472 2.55 -11.26 12.27
N PHE A 473 2.65 -12.46 12.84
CA PHE A 473 1.65 -13.51 12.66
C PHE A 473 0.29 -13.09 13.24
N THR A 474 0.26 -12.51 14.44
CA THR A 474 -0.97 -12.01 15.07
C THR A 474 -1.59 -10.87 14.27
N LEU A 475 -0.76 -9.95 13.76
CA LEU A 475 -1.25 -8.87 12.90
C LEU A 475 -1.91 -9.42 11.64
N ALA A 476 -1.24 -10.35 10.95
CA ALA A 476 -1.76 -10.96 9.73
C ALA A 476 -3.04 -11.79 9.96
N SER A 477 -3.11 -12.50 11.10
CA SER A 477 -4.28 -13.31 11.48
C SER A 477 -5.42 -12.48 12.11
N GLY A 478 -5.16 -11.22 12.43
CA GLY A 478 -6.15 -10.31 13.02
C GLY A 478 -7.03 -9.60 11.99
N PHE A 479 -6.71 -9.75 10.71
CA PHE A 479 -7.55 -9.24 9.63
C PHE A 479 -8.72 -10.20 9.39
N ASP A 480 -9.93 -9.63 9.42
CA ASP A 480 -11.18 -10.36 9.20
C ASP A 480 -11.60 -10.17 7.73
N VAL A 481 -11.59 -11.26 6.97
CA VAL A 481 -11.95 -11.23 5.55
C VAL A 481 -13.43 -10.88 5.35
N GLU A 482 -14.32 -11.39 6.20
CA GLU A 482 -15.75 -11.10 6.11
C GLU A 482 -16.02 -9.61 6.28
N LYS A 483 -15.48 -9.00 7.35
CA LYS A 483 -15.60 -7.55 7.57
C LYS A 483 -14.98 -6.68 6.48
N TYR A 484 -13.93 -7.17 5.84
CA TYR A 484 -13.33 -6.47 4.70
C TYR A 484 -14.24 -6.53 3.49
N VAL A 485 -14.71 -7.72 3.16
CA VAL A 485 -15.53 -7.96 1.96
C VAL A 485 -16.90 -7.31 2.09
N GLU A 486 -17.52 -7.38 3.27
CA GLU A 486 -18.83 -6.79 3.57
C GLU A 486 -18.91 -5.28 3.29
N LYS A 487 -17.78 -4.57 3.39
CA LYS A 487 -17.66 -3.17 2.96
C LYS A 487 -17.89 -2.96 1.46
N PHE A 488 -17.53 -3.94 0.65
CA PHE A 488 -17.57 -3.83 -0.81
C PHE A 488 -18.76 -4.52 -1.41
N VAL A 489 -19.09 -5.70 -0.90
CA VAL A 489 -20.24 -6.48 -1.38
C VAL A 489 -20.86 -7.27 -0.22
N ASN A 490 -22.20 -7.28 -0.18
CA ASN A 490 -23.00 -8.04 0.79
C ASN A 490 -23.76 -9.21 0.15
N LYS A 491 -23.55 -9.45 -1.15
CA LYS A 491 -24.11 -10.55 -1.94
C LYS A 491 -22.97 -11.34 -2.61
N ASP A 492 -23.25 -12.59 -3.00
CA ASP A 492 -22.22 -13.42 -3.63
C ASP A 492 -21.86 -12.93 -5.03
N PHE A 493 -22.88 -12.51 -5.80
CA PHE A 493 -22.73 -12.00 -7.16
C PHE A 493 -23.64 -10.80 -7.41
N ILE A 494 -23.22 -9.98 -8.36
CA ILE A 494 -24.03 -8.93 -8.97
C ILE A 494 -23.85 -9.00 -10.49
N ILE A 495 -24.92 -9.04 -11.24
CA ILE A 495 -24.90 -8.90 -12.70
C ILE A 495 -25.50 -7.56 -13.10
N SER A 496 -24.94 -6.97 -14.16
CA SER A 496 -25.42 -5.71 -14.74
C SER A 496 -24.86 -5.56 -16.16
N THR A 497 -25.11 -4.40 -16.76
CA THR A 497 -24.45 -4.01 -18.00
C THR A 497 -22.96 -3.80 -17.80
N ALA A 498 -22.13 -3.96 -18.83
CA ALA A 498 -20.68 -3.84 -18.72
C ALA A 498 -20.23 -2.45 -18.25
N ASP A 499 -20.92 -1.40 -18.67
CA ASP A 499 -20.66 -0.01 -18.28
C ASP A 499 -21.00 0.29 -16.81
N TYR A 500 -21.92 -0.43 -16.18
CA TYR A 500 -22.17 -0.34 -14.74
C TYR A 500 -20.90 -0.61 -13.91
N PHE A 501 -20.08 -1.58 -14.31
CA PHE A 501 -18.84 -1.94 -13.61
C PHE A 501 -17.67 -1.04 -13.98
N ASN A 502 -17.73 -0.35 -15.12
CA ASN A 502 -16.70 0.58 -15.60
C ASN A 502 -16.81 1.99 -15.01
N PHE A 503 -17.75 2.20 -14.10
CA PHE A 503 -18.06 3.47 -13.50
C PHE A 503 -16.98 3.94 -12.50
N LYS A 504 -15.99 4.71 -12.96
CA LYS A 504 -15.00 5.38 -12.09
C LYS A 504 -15.07 6.90 -12.09
N PHE A 505 -15.90 7.53 -12.92
CA PHE A 505 -15.87 8.97 -13.12
C PHE A 505 -17.24 9.67 -13.16
N GLY A 506 -18.25 9.15 -12.47
CA GLY A 506 -19.45 9.91 -12.17
C GLY A 506 -20.54 10.01 -13.25
N ASN A 507 -20.45 9.31 -14.37
CA ASN A 507 -21.52 9.28 -15.36
C ASN A 507 -22.25 7.92 -15.34
N SER A 508 -23.39 7.91 -14.64
CA SER A 508 -24.24 6.73 -14.44
C SER A 508 -25.24 6.49 -15.59
N ASP A 509 -24.96 7.00 -16.78
CA ASP A 509 -25.85 6.78 -17.91
C ASP A 509 -25.45 5.53 -18.69
N SER A 510 -25.70 4.37 -18.07
CA SER A 510 -25.82 3.17 -18.86
C SER A 510 -26.99 3.38 -19.83
N LYS A 511 -26.69 3.39 -21.13
CA LYS A 511 -27.72 3.52 -22.18
C LYS A 511 -28.57 2.26 -22.30
N ASN A 512 -28.07 1.13 -21.78
CA ASN A 512 -28.66 -0.17 -21.88
C ASN A 512 -29.19 -0.63 -20.52
N ASP A 513 -30.32 -1.31 -20.52
CA ASP A 513 -30.84 -1.98 -19.35
C ASP A 513 -30.14 -3.36 -19.18
N LEU A 514 -30.11 -3.87 -17.96
CA LEU A 514 -29.71 -5.23 -17.71
C LEU A 514 -30.66 -6.19 -18.49
N SER A 515 -30.08 -7.13 -19.21
CA SER A 515 -30.82 -8.07 -20.02
C SER A 515 -31.66 -9.02 -19.15
N THR A 516 -32.96 -9.09 -19.43
CA THR A 516 -33.87 -10.05 -18.78
C THR A 516 -33.53 -11.49 -19.12
N SER A 517 -32.99 -11.75 -20.33
CA SER A 517 -32.50 -13.08 -20.71
C SER A 517 -31.32 -13.54 -19.85
N PHE A 518 -30.44 -12.62 -19.46
CA PHE A 518 -29.35 -12.92 -18.54
C PHE A 518 -29.85 -13.28 -17.14
N ILE A 519 -30.79 -12.49 -16.60
CA ILE A 519 -31.41 -12.79 -15.30
C ILE A 519 -32.10 -14.16 -15.33
N GLU A 520 -32.87 -14.46 -16.39
CA GLU A 520 -33.52 -15.77 -16.54
C GLU A 520 -32.52 -16.92 -16.61
N ALA A 521 -31.42 -16.73 -17.33
CA ALA A 521 -30.35 -17.73 -17.42
C ALA A 521 -29.69 -17.98 -16.05
N VAL A 522 -29.46 -16.93 -15.26
CA VAL A 522 -28.97 -17.06 -13.88
C VAL A 522 -29.99 -17.78 -13.00
N LYS A 523 -31.27 -17.38 -13.04
CA LYS A 523 -32.35 -18.00 -12.23
C LYS A 523 -32.55 -19.50 -12.59
N GLN A 524 -32.24 -19.93 -13.81
CA GLN A 524 -32.32 -21.33 -14.25
C GLN A 524 -31.08 -22.16 -13.88
N ASN A 525 -29.99 -21.53 -13.46
CA ASN A 525 -28.79 -22.23 -13.06
C ASN A 525 -28.99 -22.95 -11.72
N PRO A 526 -28.62 -24.24 -11.57
CA PRO A 526 -28.76 -24.99 -10.31
C PRO A 526 -28.03 -24.38 -9.11
N ALA A 527 -27.03 -23.55 -9.34
CA ALA A 527 -26.29 -22.85 -8.29
C ALA A 527 -27.01 -21.63 -7.75
N PHE A 528 -28.05 -21.11 -8.42
CA PHE A 528 -28.82 -19.97 -7.96
C PHE A 528 -29.64 -20.31 -6.71
N ASP A 529 -29.60 -19.46 -5.69
CA ASP A 529 -30.41 -19.58 -4.48
C ASP A 529 -31.51 -18.52 -4.47
N GLU A 530 -31.16 -17.27 -4.27
CA GLU A 530 -32.09 -16.14 -4.21
C GLU A 530 -31.45 -14.86 -4.77
N GLY A 531 -32.26 -13.94 -5.28
CA GLY A 531 -31.80 -12.67 -5.84
C GLY A 531 -32.95 -11.70 -6.07
N GLY A 532 -32.63 -10.44 -6.37
CA GLY A 532 -33.61 -9.40 -6.58
C GLY A 532 -33.21 -8.38 -7.62
N GLU A 533 -34.21 -7.84 -8.32
CA GLU A 533 -34.05 -6.80 -9.33
C GLU A 533 -34.01 -5.42 -8.66
N LEU A 534 -33.11 -4.57 -9.16
CA LEU A 534 -32.97 -3.18 -8.73
C LEU A 534 -33.30 -2.26 -9.90
N TYR A 535 -34.27 -1.42 -9.71
CA TYR A 535 -34.72 -0.42 -10.68
C TYR A 535 -34.44 1.00 -10.19
N THR A 536 -34.24 1.93 -11.13
CA THR A 536 -34.26 3.38 -10.90
C THR A 536 -34.64 4.10 -12.20
N THR A 537 -34.39 5.39 -12.30
CA THR A 537 -34.56 6.19 -13.53
C THR A 537 -33.19 6.66 -14.05
N LYS A 538 -33.10 6.94 -15.35
CA LYS A 538 -31.93 7.59 -15.95
C LYS A 538 -32.03 9.10 -15.70
N ILE A 539 -31.21 9.62 -14.78
CA ILE A 539 -31.31 11.00 -14.27
C ILE A 539 -31.32 12.07 -15.35
N LEU A 540 -30.68 11.83 -16.50
CA LEU A 540 -30.65 12.78 -17.63
C LEU A 540 -31.94 12.74 -18.48
N GLU A 541 -32.77 11.73 -18.33
CA GLU A 541 -34.03 11.57 -19.04
C GLU A 541 -35.22 11.76 -18.11
N GLU A 542 -35.19 11.12 -16.96
CA GLU A 542 -36.24 11.10 -15.96
C GLU A 542 -35.64 11.09 -14.56
N ALA A 543 -36.06 11.96 -13.68
CA ALA A 543 -35.54 12.10 -12.32
C ALA A 543 -36.65 12.33 -11.31
N PHE A 544 -36.32 12.29 -10.03
CA PHE A 544 -37.16 12.70 -8.93
C PHE A 544 -36.52 13.86 -8.17
N SER A 545 -37.33 14.82 -7.67
CA SER A 545 -36.91 15.86 -6.74
C SER A 545 -37.78 15.85 -5.49
N VAL A 546 -37.31 16.49 -4.42
CA VAL A 546 -38.05 16.59 -3.14
C VAL A 546 -38.10 18.03 -2.70
N GLU A 547 -39.31 18.55 -2.39
CA GLU A 547 -39.50 19.95 -2.01
C GLU A 547 -39.03 20.27 -0.58
N ASN A 548 -38.96 19.24 0.31
CA ASN A 548 -38.65 19.44 1.71
C ASN A 548 -37.77 18.33 2.29
N GLY A 549 -37.06 18.61 3.36
CA GLY A 549 -36.37 17.61 4.17
C GLY A 549 -34.96 17.23 3.68
N VAL A 550 -34.61 17.45 2.43
CA VAL A 550 -33.31 17.05 1.86
C VAL A 550 -32.36 18.24 1.74
N THR A 551 -31.17 18.10 2.27
CA THR A 551 -30.09 19.08 2.09
C THR A 551 -29.20 18.67 0.93
N SER A 552 -29.42 19.22 -0.26
CA SER A 552 -28.51 19.02 -1.39
C SER A 552 -28.00 20.36 -1.89
N ASN A 553 -26.69 20.44 -2.10
CA ASN A 553 -26.03 21.63 -2.64
C ASN A 553 -25.76 21.52 -4.15
N TYR A 554 -26.01 20.36 -4.78
CA TYR A 554 -25.46 20.09 -6.11
C TYR A 554 -26.51 20.05 -7.21
N ASN A 555 -27.37 19.09 -7.31
CA ASN A 555 -28.28 18.94 -8.45
C ASN A 555 -29.70 19.33 -8.07
N LYS A 556 -30.32 20.26 -8.83
CA LYS A 556 -31.66 20.78 -8.58
C LYS A 556 -32.50 20.76 -9.85
N ASP A 557 -33.82 20.65 -9.67
CA ASP A 557 -34.79 20.85 -10.75
C ASP A 557 -34.93 22.34 -11.14
N ALA A 558 -35.79 22.64 -12.10
CA ALA A 558 -36.03 24.02 -12.58
C ALA A 558 -36.65 24.95 -11.49
N GLU A 559 -37.27 24.38 -10.46
CA GLU A 559 -37.87 25.11 -9.35
C GLU A 559 -36.90 25.27 -8.15
N GLY A 560 -35.72 24.65 -8.23
CA GLY A 560 -34.69 24.73 -7.21
C GLY A 560 -34.76 23.66 -6.14
N ASN A 561 -35.60 22.62 -6.32
CA ASN A 561 -35.70 21.49 -5.41
C ASN A 561 -34.56 20.50 -5.64
N PRO A 562 -33.97 19.90 -4.57
CA PRO A 562 -32.92 18.90 -4.71
C PRO A 562 -33.38 17.67 -5.49
N LEU A 563 -32.59 17.24 -6.48
CA LEU A 563 -32.79 15.97 -7.14
C LEU A 563 -32.40 14.85 -6.19
N VAL A 564 -33.16 13.74 -6.23
CA VAL A 564 -32.94 12.55 -5.41
C VAL A 564 -32.96 11.29 -6.29
N GLN A 565 -32.39 10.22 -5.81
CA GLN A 565 -32.52 8.91 -6.43
C GLN A 565 -33.60 8.09 -5.73
N LEU A 566 -34.61 7.66 -6.48
CA LEU A 566 -35.62 6.75 -6.03
C LEU A 566 -35.38 5.37 -6.68
N TYR A 567 -35.40 4.33 -5.85
CA TYR A 567 -35.17 2.97 -6.27
C TYR A 567 -36.41 2.10 -6.04
N GLY A 568 -36.73 1.28 -7.04
CA GLY A 568 -37.58 0.10 -6.90
C GLY A 568 -36.72 -1.11 -6.64
N ALA A 569 -36.95 -1.78 -5.52
CA ALA A 569 -36.16 -2.95 -5.14
C ALA A 569 -37.06 -4.11 -4.74
N ASP A 570 -36.68 -5.32 -5.12
CA ASP A 570 -37.37 -6.55 -4.76
C ASP A 570 -37.25 -6.86 -3.26
N ASP A 571 -38.16 -7.69 -2.76
CA ASP A 571 -38.19 -8.09 -1.34
C ASP A 571 -36.86 -8.66 -0.84
N PHE A 572 -36.08 -9.36 -1.68
CA PHE A 572 -34.75 -9.88 -1.36
C PHE A 572 -33.78 -8.75 -0.99
N LEU A 573 -33.73 -7.69 -1.78
CA LEU A 573 -32.85 -6.55 -1.53
C LEU A 573 -33.31 -5.75 -0.30
N LEU A 574 -34.59 -5.42 -0.23
CA LEU A 574 -35.15 -4.65 0.90
C LEU A 574 -34.96 -5.37 2.25
N ASN A 575 -35.11 -6.71 2.27
CA ASN A 575 -34.90 -7.52 3.49
C ASN A 575 -33.43 -7.61 3.92
N SER A 576 -32.50 -7.38 2.99
CA SER A 576 -31.07 -7.44 3.28
C SER A 576 -30.48 -6.13 3.82
N MET A 577 -31.25 -5.05 3.85
CA MET A 577 -30.80 -3.75 4.36
C MET A 577 -30.89 -3.70 5.89
N ASP A 578 -29.84 -3.18 6.53
CA ASP A 578 -29.79 -3.03 7.98
C ASP A 578 -30.60 -1.81 8.43
N VAL A 579 -31.62 -2.02 9.24
CA VAL A 579 -32.46 -0.94 9.80
C VAL A 579 -31.69 -0.23 10.93
N ILE A 580 -31.38 1.04 10.73
CA ILE A 580 -30.69 1.88 11.72
C ILE A 580 -31.69 2.64 12.61
N GLU A 581 -32.79 3.14 12.03
CA GLU A 581 -33.81 3.87 12.76
C GLU A 581 -35.19 3.53 12.18
N GLY A 582 -36.20 3.41 13.04
CA GLY A 582 -37.56 3.04 12.64
C GLY A 582 -37.79 1.53 12.62
N THR A 583 -38.85 1.10 11.94
CA THR A 583 -39.22 -0.31 11.73
C THR A 583 -39.92 -0.47 10.39
N ILE A 584 -39.64 -1.55 9.67
CA ILE A 584 -40.24 -1.81 8.37
C ILE A 584 -41.56 -2.59 8.61
N ASP A 585 -42.67 -2.01 8.18
CA ASP A 585 -43.95 -2.68 8.02
C ASP A 585 -44.17 -2.96 6.53
N TRP A 586 -44.00 -4.21 6.13
CA TRP A 586 -44.02 -4.64 4.73
C TRP A 586 -45.36 -4.39 4.03
N GLU A 587 -46.50 -4.59 4.75
CA GLU A 587 -47.80 -4.32 4.18
C GLU A 587 -48.03 -2.82 3.96
N ALA A 588 -47.57 -2.00 4.91
CA ALA A 588 -47.64 -0.56 4.78
C ALA A 588 -46.70 -0.05 3.69
N LEU A 589 -45.51 -0.59 3.57
CA LEU A 589 -44.54 -0.19 2.53
C LEU A 589 -45.08 -0.50 1.12
N LYS A 590 -45.73 -1.65 0.93
CA LYS A 590 -46.38 -2.05 -0.33
C LYS A 590 -47.61 -1.18 -0.68
N SER A 591 -48.11 -0.36 0.25
CA SER A 591 -49.22 0.57 -0.04
C SER A 591 -48.83 1.75 -0.93
N GLY A 592 -47.52 2.04 -1.11
CA GLY A 592 -47.03 3.16 -1.89
C GLY A 592 -46.98 4.50 -1.14
N ASN A 593 -47.40 4.54 0.12
CA ASN A 593 -47.38 5.77 0.92
C ASN A 593 -46.11 5.94 1.77
N TYR A 594 -45.16 5.03 1.65
CA TYR A 594 -43.95 4.99 2.48
C TYR A 594 -42.70 4.75 1.62
N VAL A 595 -41.59 5.29 2.12
CA VAL A 595 -40.24 5.06 1.56
C VAL A 595 -39.26 4.73 2.67
N LEU A 596 -38.19 4.02 2.33
CA LEU A 596 -37.03 3.83 3.17
C LEU A 596 -35.96 4.87 2.74
N TYR A 597 -35.41 5.57 3.73
CA TYR A 597 -34.29 6.49 3.47
C TYR A 597 -32.96 5.77 3.64
N ALA A 598 -32.11 5.78 2.62
CA ALA A 598 -30.85 5.08 2.62
C ALA A 598 -29.71 5.92 3.20
N LEU A 599 -29.01 5.31 4.13
CA LEU A 599 -27.78 5.81 4.73
C LEU A 599 -26.59 5.10 4.11
N THR A 600 -25.45 5.77 4.05
CA THR A 600 -24.18 5.20 3.64
C THR A 600 -23.15 5.32 4.77
N ALA A 601 -22.03 4.61 4.69
CA ALA A 601 -20.96 4.71 5.65
C ALA A 601 -19.67 5.24 4.98
N ASP A 602 -18.93 6.08 5.70
CA ASP A 602 -17.60 6.50 5.27
C ASP A 602 -16.57 5.35 5.38
N ASP A 603 -15.34 5.58 4.92
CA ASP A 603 -14.24 4.59 5.00
C ASP A 603 -13.92 4.14 6.43
N ASN A 604 -14.30 4.91 7.45
CA ASN A 604 -14.11 4.58 8.86
C ASN A 604 -15.31 3.85 9.47
N GLY A 605 -16.39 3.67 8.70
CA GLY A 605 -17.64 3.07 9.14
C GLY A 605 -18.57 4.04 9.89
N ASN A 606 -18.34 5.36 9.82
CA ASN A 606 -19.27 6.33 10.36
C ASN A 606 -20.42 6.51 9.38
N ILE A 607 -21.64 6.47 9.91
CA ILE A 607 -22.86 6.64 9.13
C ILE A 607 -22.97 8.08 8.65
N ILE A 608 -23.22 8.27 7.37
CA ILE A 608 -23.52 9.56 6.74
C ILE A 608 -25.03 9.69 6.67
N ASP A 609 -25.57 10.67 7.34
CA ASP A 609 -27.01 10.95 7.45
C ASP A 609 -27.31 12.42 7.15
N ASP A 610 -28.41 12.72 6.47
CA ASP A 610 -28.92 14.09 6.37
C ASP A 610 -29.70 14.44 7.65
N PRO A 611 -29.23 15.43 8.43
CA PRO A 611 -29.84 15.77 9.71
C PRO A 611 -31.26 16.32 9.60
N ASN A 612 -31.75 16.62 8.40
CA ASN A 612 -33.09 17.17 8.18
C ASN A 612 -34.13 16.09 7.83
N ILE A 613 -33.72 14.84 7.65
CA ILE A 613 -34.63 13.73 7.34
C ILE A 613 -34.84 12.88 8.61
N HIS A 614 -36.08 12.75 9.05
CA HIS A 614 -36.44 11.95 10.22
C HIS A 614 -37.47 10.88 9.90
N VAL A 615 -37.45 9.79 10.64
CA VAL A 615 -38.47 8.75 10.55
C VAL A 615 -39.84 9.35 10.93
N GLY A 616 -40.81 9.20 10.05
CA GLY A 616 -42.13 9.75 10.19
C GLY A 616 -42.38 11.05 9.44
N ASP A 617 -41.34 11.68 8.88
CA ASP A 617 -41.52 12.86 8.02
C ASP A 617 -42.25 12.50 6.72
N THR A 618 -43.09 13.41 6.26
CA THR A 618 -43.75 13.31 4.96
C THR A 618 -42.93 14.13 3.98
N LEU A 619 -42.42 13.48 2.93
CA LEU A 619 -41.69 14.09 1.85
C LEU A 619 -42.57 14.26 0.63
N HIS A 620 -42.45 15.42 -0.03
CA HIS A 620 -43.18 15.77 -1.26
C HIS A 620 -42.28 15.50 -2.44
N PHE A 621 -42.51 14.40 -3.15
CA PHE A 621 -41.75 14.00 -4.32
C PHE A 621 -42.37 14.59 -5.58
N ASN A 622 -41.54 15.11 -6.46
CA ASN A 622 -41.88 15.52 -7.81
C ASN A 622 -41.26 14.57 -8.81
N HIS A 623 -42.02 14.14 -9.80
CA HIS A 623 -41.53 13.45 -10.97
C HIS A 623 -41.11 14.49 -12.00
N VAL A 624 -39.87 14.40 -12.47
CA VAL A 624 -39.19 15.42 -13.26
C VAL A 624 -38.76 14.85 -14.59
N GLN A 625 -39.32 15.39 -15.69
CA GLN A 625 -38.85 15.08 -17.01
C GLN A 625 -37.67 15.99 -17.36
N MET A 626 -36.57 15.41 -17.80
CA MET A 626 -35.33 16.11 -18.15
C MET A 626 -35.20 16.27 -19.65
N ASN A 627 -34.99 17.49 -20.11
CA ASN A 627 -34.74 17.84 -21.51
C ASN A 627 -33.39 18.58 -21.64
N GLY A 628 -32.30 17.82 -21.52
CA GLY A 628 -30.97 18.40 -21.41
C GLY A 628 -30.79 19.14 -20.07
N LEU A 629 -30.50 20.47 -20.13
CA LEU A 629 -30.37 21.29 -18.93
C LEU A 629 -31.72 21.87 -18.42
N SER A 630 -32.81 21.65 -19.14
CA SER A 630 -34.16 22.09 -18.71
C SER A 630 -34.93 20.92 -18.10
N SER A 631 -35.67 21.19 -17.05
CA SER A 631 -36.53 20.20 -16.42
C SER A 631 -37.97 20.71 -16.29
N SER A 632 -38.94 19.81 -16.32
CA SER A 632 -40.35 20.11 -16.07
C SER A 632 -40.94 19.10 -15.09
N ILE A 633 -41.70 19.57 -14.11
CA ILE A 633 -42.43 18.72 -13.19
C ILE A 633 -43.70 18.25 -13.85
N ASP A 634 -43.91 16.94 -13.87
CA ASP A 634 -45.04 16.32 -14.57
C ASP A 634 -46.09 15.78 -13.57
N ASN A 635 -45.62 15.21 -12.43
CA ASN A 635 -46.48 14.66 -11.40
C ASN A 635 -45.86 14.88 -10.01
N ASN A 636 -46.65 14.77 -8.96
CA ASN A 636 -46.19 14.79 -7.57
C ASN A 636 -46.92 13.74 -6.71
N PHE A 637 -46.23 13.26 -5.67
CA PHE A 637 -46.78 12.32 -4.71
C PHE A 637 -46.10 12.46 -3.34
N ASP A 638 -46.83 12.06 -2.30
CA ASP A 638 -46.35 12.15 -0.94
C ASP A 638 -45.96 10.78 -0.41
N CYS A 639 -44.78 10.68 0.19
CA CYS A 639 -44.36 9.48 0.90
C CYS A 639 -43.85 9.81 2.30
N LYS A 640 -44.17 8.94 3.25
CA LYS A 640 -43.69 9.03 4.62
C LYS A 640 -42.40 8.19 4.80
N VAL A 641 -41.40 8.76 5.42
CA VAL A 641 -40.19 8.01 5.77
C VAL A 641 -40.51 6.97 6.83
N MET A 642 -40.49 5.70 6.50
CA MET A 642 -40.81 4.59 7.40
C MET A 642 -39.65 4.21 8.29
N ALA A 643 -38.43 4.12 7.69
CA ALA A 643 -37.23 3.75 8.38
C ALA A 643 -35.99 4.35 7.65
N LYS A 644 -34.90 4.48 8.40
CA LYS A 644 -33.55 4.72 7.84
C LYS A 644 -32.82 3.38 7.77
N VAL A 645 -32.29 3.07 6.61
CA VAL A 645 -31.61 1.79 6.32
C VAL A 645 -30.20 2.02 5.84
N LEU A 646 -29.25 1.20 6.29
CA LEU A 646 -27.88 1.22 5.78
C LEU A 646 -27.79 0.34 4.52
N ILE A 647 -27.24 0.89 3.46
CA ILE A 647 -27.07 0.20 2.17
C ILE A 647 -25.59 -0.01 1.86
N ASN A 648 -25.32 -0.99 1.01
CA ASN A 648 -24.00 -1.15 0.39
C ASN A 648 -23.98 -0.39 -0.94
N GLU A 649 -23.09 0.61 -1.06
CA GLU A 649 -23.01 1.47 -2.26
C GLU A 649 -22.58 0.74 -3.53
N ASN A 650 -22.08 -0.49 -3.44
CA ASN A 650 -21.62 -1.24 -4.60
C ASN A 650 -22.64 -2.24 -5.13
N THR A 651 -23.55 -2.71 -4.27
CA THR A 651 -24.55 -3.75 -4.63
C THR A 651 -25.98 -3.25 -4.64
N ASP A 652 -26.29 -2.27 -3.81
CA ASP A 652 -27.67 -1.88 -3.55
C ASP A 652 -28.07 -0.56 -4.23
N THR A 653 -27.20 0.04 -5.04
CA THR A 653 -27.43 1.33 -5.69
C THR A 653 -26.62 1.48 -6.98
N ILE A 654 -27.00 2.44 -7.83
CA ILE A 654 -26.08 2.97 -8.83
C ILE A 654 -24.94 3.68 -8.08
N ARG A 655 -23.71 3.46 -8.50
CA ARG A 655 -22.51 4.10 -7.93
C ARG A 655 -22.46 5.60 -8.26
N SER A 656 -23.42 6.38 -7.77
CA SER A 656 -23.50 7.84 -7.93
C SER A 656 -23.30 8.55 -6.61
N THR A 657 -22.60 9.67 -6.63
CA THR A 657 -22.38 10.51 -5.45
C THR A 657 -23.28 11.75 -5.49
N GLY A 658 -23.67 12.28 -4.33
CA GLY A 658 -24.32 13.58 -4.20
C GLY A 658 -25.84 13.58 -4.21
N PHE A 659 -26.50 12.43 -4.22
CA PHE A 659 -27.95 12.32 -4.17
C PHE A 659 -28.40 11.64 -2.87
N ALA A 660 -29.48 12.14 -2.25
CA ALA A 660 -30.24 11.39 -1.26
C ALA A 660 -30.95 10.22 -1.96
N LYS A 661 -30.92 9.04 -1.34
CA LYS A 661 -31.41 7.79 -1.94
C LYS A 661 -32.57 7.25 -1.14
N PHE A 662 -33.65 6.90 -1.85
CA PHE A 662 -34.87 6.37 -1.26
C PHE A 662 -35.23 5.05 -1.92
N TYR A 663 -35.85 4.14 -1.17
CA TYR A 663 -36.23 2.81 -1.65
C TYR A 663 -37.69 2.54 -1.39
N MET A 664 -38.35 1.88 -2.35
CA MET A 664 -39.70 1.31 -2.22
C MET A 664 -39.76 -0.03 -2.98
N PRO A 665 -40.79 -0.84 -2.75
CA PRO A 665 -41.00 -2.08 -3.51
C PRO A 665 -41.12 -1.84 -5.01
N THR A 666 -40.55 -2.75 -5.81
CA THR A 666 -40.58 -2.68 -7.28
C THR A 666 -41.98 -2.44 -7.83
N ASP A 667 -42.99 -3.16 -7.31
CA ASP A 667 -44.38 -3.04 -7.76
C ASP A 667 -44.98 -1.65 -7.54
N VAL A 668 -44.44 -0.90 -6.53
CA VAL A 668 -44.84 0.47 -6.24
C VAL A 668 -44.12 1.47 -7.10
N PHE A 669 -42.82 1.21 -7.36
CA PHE A 669 -41.94 2.08 -8.11
C PHE A 669 -42.27 2.13 -9.61
N LEU A 670 -42.44 0.96 -10.25
CA LEU A 670 -42.64 0.86 -11.69
C LEU A 670 -43.79 1.73 -12.23
N PRO A 671 -44.97 1.82 -11.56
CA PRO A 671 -46.06 2.70 -12.04
C PRO A 671 -45.76 4.20 -11.93
N LEU A 672 -44.76 4.62 -11.18
CA LEU A 672 -44.38 6.03 -11.00
C LEU A 672 -43.45 6.54 -12.13
N CYS A 673 -42.84 5.65 -12.92
CA CYS A 673 -41.88 5.94 -13.93
C CYS A 673 -42.46 5.74 -15.34
N GLU A 674 -42.06 6.59 -16.27
CA GLU A 674 -42.35 6.38 -17.70
C GLU A 674 -41.35 5.41 -18.34
N GLN A 675 -40.09 5.51 -17.93
CA GLN A 675 -38.98 4.69 -18.44
C GLN A 675 -38.15 4.14 -17.29
N PRO A 676 -38.67 3.11 -16.57
CA PRO A 676 -37.92 2.49 -15.50
C PRO A 676 -36.67 1.79 -16.06
N HIS A 677 -35.53 2.01 -15.42
CA HIS A 677 -34.24 1.43 -15.79
C HIS A 677 -33.90 0.26 -14.85
N LEU A 678 -33.76 -0.95 -15.41
CA LEU A 678 -33.29 -2.12 -14.69
C LEU A 678 -31.78 -2.07 -14.58
N VAL A 679 -31.30 -1.72 -13.39
CA VAL A 679 -29.88 -1.42 -13.13
C VAL A 679 -29.05 -2.67 -12.94
N SER A 680 -29.46 -3.54 -12.03
CA SER A 680 -28.65 -4.69 -11.61
C SER A 680 -29.53 -5.79 -11.02
N PHE A 681 -28.94 -6.96 -10.92
CA PHE A 681 -29.52 -8.12 -10.26
C PHE A 681 -28.48 -8.73 -9.30
N PRO A 682 -28.41 -8.25 -8.05
CA PRO A 682 -27.65 -8.89 -6.98
C PRO A 682 -28.31 -10.19 -6.53
N PHE A 683 -27.50 -11.24 -6.28
CA PHE A 683 -28.03 -12.56 -5.91
C PHE A 683 -27.02 -13.37 -5.08
N ASN A 684 -27.53 -14.38 -4.39
CA ASN A 684 -26.75 -15.36 -3.65
C ASN A 684 -26.83 -16.73 -4.35
N VAL A 685 -25.85 -17.56 -4.08
CA VAL A 685 -25.76 -18.93 -4.61
C VAL A 685 -25.81 -19.94 -3.48
N VAL A 686 -26.11 -21.18 -3.82
CA VAL A 686 -26.07 -22.30 -2.86
C VAL A 686 -24.63 -22.49 -2.38
N ASP A 687 -24.43 -22.59 -1.07
CA ASP A 687 -23.12 -22.74 -0.45
C ASP A 687 -22.26 -23.82 -1.14
N GLY A 688 -21.08 -23.43 -1.56
CA GLY A 688 -20.10 -24.31 -2.25
C GLY A 688 -20.29 -24.43 -3.75
N MET A 689 -21.23 -23.72 -4.35
CA MET A 689 -21.43 -23.63 -5.81
C MET A 689 -20.96 -22.31 -6.43
N GLU A 690 -20.21 -21.51 -5.69
CA GLU A 690 -19.71 -20.21 -6.13
C GLU A 690 -18.82 -20.32 -7.37
N ALA A 691 -17.98 -21.35 -7.42
CA ALA A 691 -17.08 -21.59 -8.55
C ALA A 691 -17.84 -22.01 -9.82
N ASP A 692 -18.90 -22.82 -9.69
CA ASP A 692 -19.73 -23.26 -10.82
C ASP A 692 -20.50 -22.06 -11.41
N MET A 693 -21.00 -21.16 -10.56
CA MET A 693 -21.65 -19.92 -11.00
C MET A 693 -20.65 -18.96 -11.65
N GLU A 694 -19.45 -18.81 -11.09
CA GLU A 694 -18.37 -17.98 -11.68
C GLU A 694 -18.03 -18.43 -13.11
N GLU A 695 -17.85 -19.76 -13.33
CA GLU A 695 -17.58 -20.33 -14.63
C GLU A 695 -18.75 -20.09 -15.61
N PHE A 696 -19.99 -20.25 -15.15
CA PHE A 696 -21.19 -19.99 -15.95
C PHE A 696 -21.27 -18.51 -16.35
N LEU A 697 -21.11 -17.59 -15.41
CA LEU A 697 -21.18 -16.15 -15.68
C LEU A 697 -20.08 -15.70 -16.64
N SER A 698 -18.84 -16.16 -16.41
CA SER A 698 -17.72 -15.87 -17.31
C SER A 698 -18.02 -16.30 -18.75
N SER A 699 -18.46 -17.55 -18.95
CA SER A 699 -18.82 -18.04 -20.27
C SER A 699 -19.99 -17.28 -20.89
N TYR A 700 -21.00 -16.94 -20.11
CA TYR A 700 -22.18 -16.22 -20.58
C TYR A 700 -21.84 -14.82 -21.10
N VAL A 701 -21.07 -14.04 -20.33
CA VAL A 701 -20.68 -12.68 -20.71
C VAL A 701 -19.59 -12.65 -21.78
N GLU A 702 -18.84 -13.73 -22.00
CA GLU A 702 -17.85 -13.81 -23.08
C GLU A 702 -18.48 -14.23 -24.42
N ASP A 703 -19.36 -15.24 -24.39
CA ASP A 703 -19.81 -15.93 -25.61
C ASP A 703 -21.24 -15.55 -26.04
N ILE A 704 -22.13 -15.17 -25.08
CA ILE A 704 -23.56 -15.01 -25.36
C ILE A 704 -23.97 -13.53 -25.36
N GLU A 705 -23.70 -12.79 -24.27
CA GLU A 705 -24.06 -11.38 -24.16
C GLU A 705 -22.84 -10.53 -23.72
N PRO A 706 -21.93 -10.17 -24.64
CA PRO A 706 -20.72 -9.38 -24.32
C PRO A 706 -20.97 -7.98 -23.75
N SER A 707 -22.17 -7.41 -23.95
CA SER A 707 -22.57 -6.13 -23.35
C SER A 707 -22.89 -6.21 -21.86
N MET A 708 -23.00 -7.44 -21.32
CA MET A 708 -23.23 -7.70 -19.91
C MET A 708 -21.92 -8.02 -19.17
N ASN A 709 -21.93 -7.85 -17.86
CA ASN A 709 -20.79 -8.20 -17.01
C ASN A 709 -21.28 -8.58 -15.60
N TYR A 710 -20.37 -9.07 -14.77
CA TYR A 710 -20.66 -9.43 -13.39
C TYR A 710 -19.49 -9.06 -12.47
N ASP A 711 -19.78 -8.99 -11.17
CA ASP A 711 -18.78 -8.91 -10.09
C ASP A 711 -19.10 -9.98 -9.04
N SER A 712 -18.08 -10.47 -8.35
CA SER A 712 -18.23 -11.54 -7.37
C SER A 712 -17.56 -11.21 -6.05
N LYS A 713 -18.13 -11.71 -4.96
CA LYS A 713 -17.53 -11.66 -3.63
C LYS A 713 -16.12 -12.26 -3.60
N GLN A 714 -15.87 -13.28 -4.44
CA GLN A 714 -14.58 -13.96 -4.55
C GLN A 714 -13.47 -13.02 -5.06
N THR A 715 -13.78 -12.06 -5.92
CA THR A 715 -12.83 -11.04 -6.40
C THR A 715 -12.27 -10.22 -5.23
N TYR A 716 -13.12 -9.82 -4.30
CA TYR A 716 -12.71 -9.06 -3.11
C TYR A 716 -11.98 -9.92 -2.08
N ILE A 717 -12.39 -11.19 -1.92
CA ILE A 717 -11.67 -12.17 -1.09
C ILE A 717 -10.24 -12.37 -1.61
N ASN A 718 -10.06 -12.51 -2.93
CA ASN A 718 -8.76 -12.65 -3.56
C ASN A 718 -7.90 -11.40 -3.32
N SER A 719 -8.45 -10.22 -3.51
CA SER A 719 -7.76 -8.94 -3.23
C SER A 719 -7.33 -8.81 -1.77
N PHE A 720 -8.16 -9.24 -0.83
CA PHE A 720 -7.82 -9.29 0.59
C PHE A 720 -6.69 -10.29 0.89
N ASN A 721 -6.76 -11.49 0.30
CA ASN A 721 -5.74 -12.52 0.47
C ASN A 721 -4.39 -12.04 -0.08
N ASP A 722 -4.37 -11.30 -1.17
CA ASP A 722 -3.17 -10.71 -1.73
C ASP A 722 -2.53 -9.69 -0.77
N LEU A 723 -3.32 -8.80 -0.18
CA LEU A 723 -2.86 -7.83 0.82
C LEU A 723 -2.30 -8.52 2.07
N THR A 724 -3.00 -9.51 2.61
CA THR A 724 -2.57 -10.25 3.80
C THR A 724 -1.36 -11.11 3.53
N SER A 725 -1.26 -11.74 2.37
CA SER A 725 -0.10 -12.50 1.91
C SER A 725 1.16 -11.63 1.86
N LEU A 726 1.05 -10.39 1.40
CA LEU A 726 2.14 -9.42 1.38
C LEU A 726 2.67 -9.15 2.80
N ILE A 727 1.78 -8.88 3.76
CA ILE A 727 2.14 -8.63 5.16
C ILE A 727 2.82 -9.87 5.78
N ILE A 728 2.26 -11.07 5.56
CA ILE A 728 2.81 -12.33 6.07
C ILE A 728 4.21 -12.58 5.48
N THR A 729 4.39 -12.34 4.20
CA THR A 729 5.65 -12.64 3.51
C THR A 729 6.76 -11.68 3.91
N ILE A 730 6.49 -10.37 3.96
CA ILE A 730 7.46 -9.37 4.42
C ILE A 730 7.83 -9.61 5.89
N GLY A 731 6.82 -9.71 6.73
CA GLY A 731 7.02 -9.90 8.16
C GLY A 731 7.67 -11.25 8.48
N GLY A 732 7.30 -12.31 7.75
CA GLY A 732 7.90 -13.63 7.85
C GLY A 732 9.38 -13.63 7.45
N ALA A 733 9.73 -13.01 6.32
CA ALA A 733 11.12 -12.87 5.87
C ALA A 733 11.99 -12.13 6.91
N LEU A 734 11.49 -11.01 7.42
CA LEU A 734 12.17 -10.26 8.48
C LEU A 734 12.33 -11.08 9.76
N SER A 735 11.28 -11.79 10.15
CA SER A 735 11.28 -12.65 11.35
C SER A 735 12.27 -13.81 11.23
N ILE A 736 12.41 -14.42 10.03
CA ILE A 736 13.41 -15.45 9.76
C ILE A 736 14.83 -14.89 9.91
N ILE A 737 15.11 -13.70 9.34
CA ILE A 737 16.43 -13.07 9.47
C ILE A 737 16.75 -12.79 10.95
N ILE A 738 15.81 -12.24 11.70
CA ILE A 738 15.97 -11.96 13.13
C ILE A 738 16.11 -13.26 13.93
N GLY A 739 15.38 -14.31 13.55
CA GLY A 739 15.51 -15.65 14.11
C GLY A 739 16.90 -16.26 13.94
N LEU A 740 17.47 -16.18 12.73
CA LEU A 740 18.85 -16.62 12.43
C LEU A 740 19.88 -15.85 13.27
N ILE A 741 19.64 -14.57 13.49
CA ILE A 741 20.44 -13.72 14.37
C ILE A 741 20.36 -14.24 15.83
N GLY A 742 19.16 -14.54 16.31
CA GLY A 742 18.92 -15.12 17.64
C GLY A 742 19.65 -16.46 17.83
N ILE A 743 19.52 -17.36 16.87
CA ILE A 743 20.22 -18.66 16.85
C ILE A 743 21.73 -18.47 16.87
N THR A 744 22.27 -17.59 16.04
CA THR A 744 23.71 -17.30 15.98
C THR A 744 24.22 -16.77 17.32
N ASN A 745 23.45 -15.91 17.98
CA ASN A 745 23.76 -15.37 19.30
C ASN A 745 23.74 -16.49 20.39
N PHE A 746 22.75 -17.36 20.35
CA PHE A 746 22.64 -18.53 21.23
C PHE A 746 23.84 -19.46 21.05
N VAL A 747 24.13 -19.90 19.82
CA VAL A 747 25.26 -20.76 19.49
C VAL A 747 26.58 -20.16 19.98
N ASN A 748 26.79 -18.89 19.71
CA ASN A 748 27.99 -18.18 20.16
C ASN A 748 28.09 -18.12 21.70
N SER A 749 26.95 -17.91 22.37
CA SER A 749 26.90 -17.94 23.85
C SER A 749 27.28 -19.30 24.44
N VAL A 750 26.73 -20.40 23.88
CA VAL A 750 27.04 -21.75 24.31
C VAL A 750 28.51 -22.10 24.06
N LEU A 751 29.01 -21.82 22.84
CA LEU A 751 30.42 -22.06 22.50
C LEU A 751 31.37 -21.36 23.46
N THR A 752 31.07 -20.12 23.78
CA THR A 752 31.88 -19.36 24.72
C THR A 752 31.80 -19.88 26.14
N SER A 753 30.62 -20.33 26.60
CA SER A 753 30.48 -20.98 27.90
C SER A 753 31.40 -22.21 28.00
N ILE A 754 31.48 -22.99 26.95
CA ILE A 754 32.38 -24.16 26.89
C ILE A 754 33.84 -23.72 26.90
N ILE A 755 34.24 -22.75 26.11
CA ILE A 755 35.64 -22.31 25.99
C ILE A 755 36.13 -21.64 27.26
N THR A 756 35.37 -20.79 27.88
CA THR A 756 35.75 -20.05 29.10
C THR A 756 35.83 -20.97 30.31
N ARG A 757 35.01 -22.05 30.35
CA ARG A 757 34.94 -23.01 31.42
C ARG A 757 35.77 -24.28 31.14
N ARG A 758 36.63 -24.29 30.13
CA ARG A 758 37.40 -25.48 29.72
C ARG A 758 38.21 -26.10 30.90
N LYS A 759 38.81 -25.28 31.76
CA LYS A 759 39.54 -25.75 32.95
C LYS A 759 38.60 -26.35 34.01
N GLU A 760 37.44 -25.76 34.26
CA GLU A 760 36.41 -26.27 35.14
C GLU A 760 35.87 -27.62 34.64
N LEU A 761 35.56 -27.70 33.35
CA LEU A 761 35.07 -28.91 32.71
C LEU A 761 36.11 -30.04 32.74
N ALA A 762 37.40 -29.72 32.56
CA ALA A 762 38.49 -30.66 32.71
C ALA A 762 38.67 -31.16 34.18
N MET A 763 38.47 -30.27 35.16
CA MET A 763 38.49 -30.67 36.58
C MET A 763 37.30 -31.61 36.90
N LEU A 764 36.09 -31.34 36.38
CA LEU A 764 34.95 -32.25 36.55
C LEU A 764 35.20 -33.62 35.95
N GLN A 765 35.87 -33.70 34.83
CA GLN A 765 36.31 -34.99 34.24
C GLN A 765 37.37 -35.69 35.09
N SER A 766 38.33 -34.95 35.65
CA SER A 766 39.36 -35.56 36.54
C SER A 766 38.78 -36.07 37.85
N ILE A 767 37.63 -35.57 38.31
CA ILE A 767 36.91 -36.06 39.51
C ILE A 767 35.96 -37.21 39.15
N GLY A 768 35.93 -37.66 37.87
CA GLY A 768 35.17 -38.84 37.44
C GLY A 768 33.91 -38.59 36.62
N MET A 769 33.65 -37.35 36.19
CA MET A 769 32.53 -37.09 35.27
C MET A 769 32.83 -37.63 33.88
N THR A 770 31.96 -38.51 33.37
CA THR A 770 32.12 -39.08 32.03
C THR A 770 31.81 -38.05 30.92
N GLY A 771 32.39 -38.24 29.74
CA GLY A 771 32.13 -37.36 28.58
C GLY A 771 30.63 -37.33 28.18
N LYS A 772 29.89 -38.41 28.38
CA LYS A 772 28.42 -38.45 28.14
C LYS A 772 27.66 -37.60 29.15
N GLN A 773 28.05 -37.60 30.41
CA GLN A 773 27.46 -36.77 31.46
C GLN A 773 27.75 -35.31 31.25
N LEU A 774 28.95 -34.96 30.77
CA LEU A 774 29.33 -33.60 30.42
C LEU A 774 28.51 -33.07 29.25
N LYS A 775 28.37 -33.85 28.16
CA LYS A 775 27.52 -33.51 27.04
C LYS A 775 26.07 -33.29 27.49
N LYS A 776 25.52 -34.19 28.30
CA LYS A 776 24.16 -34.08 28.84
C LYS A 776 23.97 -32.80 29.68
N MET A 777 24.97 -32.42 30.49
CA MET A 777 24.94 -31.19 31.26
C MET A 777 24.89 -29.95 30.39
N LEU A 778 25.74 -29.89 29.35
CA LEU A 778 25.76 -28.78 28.39
C LEU A 778 24.49 -28.72 27.56
N SER A 779 23.91 -29.86 27.19
CA SER A 779 22.59 -29.87 26.51
C SER A 779 21.48 -29.36 27.41
N PHE A 780 21.47 -29.67 28.70
CA PHE A 780 20.50 -29.08 29.63
C PHE A 780 20.73 -27.57 29.85
N GLU A 781 22.00 -27.11 29.84
CA GLU A 781 22.28 -25.66 29.90
C GLU A 781 21.71 -24.91 28.67
N GLY A 782 21.65 -25.56 27.50
CA GLY A 782 21.04 -25.00 26.31
C GLY A 782 19.50 -25.10 26.25
N LEU A 783 18.92 -26.10 26.94
CA LEU A 783 17.47 -26.32 27.01
C LEU A 783 16.76 -25.41 28.01
N TYR A 784 17.43 -25.08 29.11
CA TYR A 784 16.93 -24.15 30.14
C TYR A 784 17.13 -22.69 29.75
#